data_eed5d9026e939bb338cbf36ed011ae03
#
_entry.id   eed5d9026e939bb338cbf36ed011ae03
#
_cell.length_a   1.000
_cell.length_b   1.000
_cell.length_c   1.000
_cell.angle_alpha   90.00
_cell.angle_beta   90.00
_cell.angle_gamma   90.00
#
_symmetry.space_group_name_H-M   'P 1'
#
loop_
_entity.id
_entity.type
_entity.pdbx_description
1 polymer ?
#
loop_
_entity_poly.entity_id
_entity_poly.type
_entity_poly.pdbx_seq_one_letter_code
_entity_poly.pdbx_strand_id
1 'polypeptide(L)'
;MHTDEAVHAEKFSALLEKGSYTYDASEFHGPTLNYFTLVSAFLRGEKSHEQINETTLRIIPAFFGIALTLTPLFFIKAFGRRTAIFSCILIAFSPAFVYYSRYYIQETLLVFFTAASLGSGWMYFQTRKISWIILAGIAAGLMHASKETFIFSVFAAFLALIFCYFNYKSFKPIKVLPILAAVAAMTVTSILFYSSFGTNPGGIIDSVSTYGSWFQRASGQSTHIHPWYYYLDLLTWLEIFEPITWNEDIIIALAAAGLILALFRQTTSSVFMRFFAIYTLALTIIYSVIPYKTPWCVLSFLYGMAILAGWIIDRMMDVLQARWEKICACLFILVFVIASPAAQCWFLNFKYTSNPVNPYVYAHTSMDVFQMIEAVNKAALASDKGQDLPVYVIASDSDYWPLPWYLRNFKQVGYWSQIDPSVCNTPIILANAKLEQELLGVLYSVPRPGQKNLYVPLFEKKLQLRPGVEWGGYIRQDLWDRMNTADPAEKENEQLGVNPLDKKQIENLVHFSHTAMNTTFEVYIQDTRGTYAGQAARAAFKEVDRLESLLSRFIQNSDIGRINAVKPNQEIIIDPDTFKCLQVAGQAWQLTDGAFDVTLGNIIAAWKSGDSQKALFLQANRPSMKMLELNSDGLSVMVTDRGVNLDLGGIAKGYAVDKIAEVLHEWGIDKALIHGGASSVCALKKPLGKNGWPVTLTNPTNQQILARLELEEEVFSCSGIEAGRHIINPLTGQPVTDRKACWIRLKENAALADALTTAGMIMPLEKIHNLPVRIPGMSLMLLMTSGNTQTEETLKVGDWSDKK
;
A
#
# COMPACT_ATOMS: atom_id res chain seq x y z
N MET A 1 -4.87 -1.74 -5.79
CA MET A 1 -6.00 -2.69 -5.94
C MET A 1 -5.99 -3.26 -7.34
N HIS A 2 -6.09 -4.58 -7.51
CA HIS A 2 -6.26 -5.20 -8.83
C HIS A 2 -7.66 -4.93 -9.38
N THR A 3 -7.84 -4.99 -10.71
CA THR A 3 -9.15 -4.77 -11.35
C THR A 3 -10.25 -5.66 -10.77
N ASP A 4 -10.02 -6.99 -10.72
CA ASP A 4 -11.01 -7.93 -10.19
C ASP A 4 -11.28 -7.73 -8.70
N GLU A 5 -10.25 -7.38 -7.92
CA GLU A 5 -10.44 -7.05 -6.50
C GLU A 5 -11.38 -5.85 -6.32
N ALA A 6 -11.24 -4.82 -7.18
CA ALA A 6 -12.08 -3.63 -7.12
C ALA A 6 -13.54 -3.94 -7.49
N VAL A 7 -13.75 -4.78 -8.51
CA VAL A 7 -15.10 -5.27 -8.87
C VAL A 7 -15.74 -6.05 -7.72
N HIS A 8 -14.98 -6.95 -7.08
CA HIS A 8 -15.47 -7.70 -5.91
C HIS A 8 -15.71 -6.80 -4.69
N ALA A 9 -14.89 -5.76 -4.50
CA ALA A 9 -15.07 -4.78 -3.43
C ALA A 9 -16.38 -4.00 -3.60
N GLU A 10 -16.73 -3.61 -4.81
CA GLU A 10 -18.00 -2.96 -5.13
C GLU A 10 -19.21 -3.87 -4.79
N LYS A 11 -19.13 -5.15 -5.18
CA LYS A 11 -20.17 -6.13 -4.85
C LYS A 11 -20.27 -6.39 -3.34
N PHE A 12 -19.14 -6.42 -2.65
CA PHE A 12 -19.11 -6.54 -1.20
C PHE A 12 -19.75 -5.32 -0.53
N SER A 13 -19.46 -4.13 -1.01
CA SER A 13 -20.06 -2.88 -0.49
C SER A 13 -21.58 -2.89 -0.60
N ALA A 14 -22.10 -3.36 -1.73
CA ALA A 14 -23.54 -3.50 -1.91
C ALA A 14 -24.17 -4.47 -0.89
N LEU A 15 -23.50 -5.59 -0.58
CA LEU A 15 -23.92 -6.50 0.49
C LEU A 15 -23.83 -5.84 1.88
N LEU A 16 -22.75 -5.13 2.16
CA LEU A 16 -22.50 -4.47 3.45
C LEU A 16 -23.57 -3.41 3.76
N GLU A 17 -23.94 -2.61 2.77
CA GLU A 17 -24.86 -1.49 2.93
C GLU A 17 -26.33 -1.91 2.86
N LYS A 18 -26.68 -2.84 1.95
CA LYS A 18 -28.07 -3.26 1.71
C LYS A 18 -28.47 -4.50 2.52
N GLY A 19 -27.49 -5.23 3.10
CA GLY A 19 -27.73 -6.46 3.84
C GLY A 19 -28.16 -7.66 2.99
N SER A 20 -28.16 -7.54 1.65
CA SER A 20 -28.52 -8.60 0.72
C SER A 20 -27.56 -8.62 -0.48
N TYR A 21 -27.21 -9.83 -0.93
CA TYR A 21 -26.35 -10.03 -2.10
C TYR A 21 -27.17 -10.42 -3.31
N THR A 22 -27.01 -9.68 -4.40
CA THR A 22 -27.60 -10.04 -5.70
C THR A 22 -26.51 -10.66 -6.56
N TYR A 23 -26.64 -11.97 -6.83
CA TYR A 23 -25.74 -12.69 -7.72
C TYR A 23 -26.01 -12.32 -9.17
N ASP A 24 -24.94 -12.07 -9.94
CA ASP A 24 -25.02 -11.80 -11.37
C ASP A 24 -24.35 -12.96 -12.13
N ALA A 25 -25.17 -13.74 -12.84
CA ALA A 25 -24.75 -14.93 -13.57
C ALA A 25 -23.85 -14.62 -14.78
N SER A 26 -23.82 -13.37 -15.24
CA SER A 26 -23.04 -12.97 -16.43
C SER A 26 -21.63 -12.48 -16.10
N GLU A 27 -21.39 -11.97 -14.91
CA GLU A 27 -20.15 -11.24 -14.60
C GLU A 27 -19.41 -11.70 -13.34
N PHE A 28 -20.11 -12.25 -12.34
CA PHE A 28 -19.52 -12.45 -11.01
C PHE A 28 -19.45 -13.90 -10.59
N HIS A 29 -18.41 -14.20 -9.78
CA HIS A 29 -18.27 -15.49 -9.11
C HIS A 29 -19.20 -15.61 -7.91
N GLY A 30 -19.24 -16.78 -7.27
CA GLY A 30 -20.10 -17.07 -6.16
C GLY A 30 -19.91 -16.19 -4.91
N PRO A 31 -20.90 -16.11 -4.01
CA PRO A 31 -21.01 -15.11 -2.96
C PRO A 31 -20.15 -15.36 -1.70
N THR A 32 -19.48 -16.53 -1.57
CA THR A 32 -18.78 -16.88 -0.30
C THR A 32 -17.76 -15.85 0.13
N LEU A 33 -16.95 -15.32 -0.77
CA LEU A 33 -15.93 -14.31 -0.47
C LEU A 33 -16.56 -13.09 0.23
N ASN A 34 -17.67 -12.59 -0.33
CA ASN A 34 -18.37 -11.43 0.19
C ASN A 34 -18.96 -11.69 1.60
N TYR A 35 -19.58 -12.86 1.81
CA TYR A 35 -20.14 -13.20 3.12
C TYR A 35 -19.07 -13.39 4.20
N PHE A 36 -17.95 -14.01 3.89
CA PHE A 36 -16.86 -14.12 4.85
C PHE A 36 -16.24 -12.75 5.17
N THR A 37 -16.21 -11.82 4.21
CA THR A 37 -15.71 -10.46 4.41
C THR A 37 -16.58 -9.63 5.36
N LEU A 38 -17.88 -9.93 5.50
CA LEU A 38 -18.72 -9.31 6.54
C LEU A 38 -18.16 -9.49 7.95
N VAL A 39 -17.51 -10.62 8.22
CA VAL A 39 -16.87 -10.86 9.53
C VAL A 39 -15.73 -9.85 9.77
N SER A 40 -14.91 -9.60 8.75
CA SER A 40 -13.83 -8.61 8.83
C SER A 40 -14.37 -7.20 9.03
N ALA A 41 -15.34 -6.78 8.22
CA ALA A 41 -15.97 -5.47 8.32
C ALA A 41 -16.65 -5.26 9.69
N PHE A 42 -17.38 -6.28 10.18
CA PHE A 42 -18.02 -6.24 11.51
C PHE A 42 -17.00 -6.06 12.63
N LEU A 43 -15.89 -6.82 12.62
CA LEU A 43 -14.84 -6.72 13.65
C LEU A 43 -14.14 -5.35 13.63
N ARG A 44 -14.13 -4.68 12.50
CA ARG A 44 -13.54 -3.34 12.32
C ARG A 44 -14.55 -2.20 12.51
N GLY A 45 -15.83 -2.52 12.65
CA GLY A 45 -16.91 -1.54 12.80
C GLY A 45 -17.24 -0.76 11.51
N GLU A 46 -16.84 -1.28 10.34
CA GLU A 46 -17.06 -0.67 9.04
C GLU A 46 -18.47 -0.99 8.52
N LYS A 47 -19.16 0.01 7.97
CA LYS A 47 -20.58 -0.09 7.57
C LYS A 47 -20.87 0.43 6.15
N SER A 48 -19.92 1.07 5.49
CA SER A 48 -20.11 1.65 4.16
C SER A 48 -18.90 1.42 3.27
N HIS A 49 -19.08 1.60 1.96
CA HIS A 49 -18.03 1.51 0.94
C HIS A 49 -16.84 2.43 1.22
N GLU A 50 -17.10 3.61 1.74
CA GLU A 50 -16.09 4.61 2.06
C GLU A 50 -15.17 4.18 3.23
N GLN A 51 -15.70 3.39 4.17
CA GLN A 51 -14.99 2.97 5.38
C GLN A 51 -14.08 1.75 5.16
N ILE A 52 -14.43 0.88 4.21
CA ILE A 52 -13.65 -0.33 3.93
C ILE A 52 -12.32 0.01 3.24
N ASN A 53 -11.31 -0.81 3.51
CA ASN A 53 -9.98 -0.68 2.91
C ASN A 53 -9.43 -2.04 2.45
N GLU A 54 -8.27 -2.04 1.83
CA GLU A 54 -7.62 -3.25 1.31
C GLU A 54 -7.40 -4.31 2.38
N THR A 55 -7.13 -3.91 3.63
CA THR A 55 -6.95 -4.86 4.75
C THR A 55 -8.24 -5.57 5.07
N THR A 56 -9.38 -4.86 5.10
CA THR A 56 -10.71 -5.44 5.35
C THR A 56 -11.02 -6.55 4.37
N LEU A 57 -10.68 -6.33 3.10
CA LEU A 57 -10.95 -7.26 2.02
C LEU A 57 -9.95 -8.42 2.00
N ARG A 58 -8.64 -8.13 2.05
CA ARG A 58 -7.56 -9.11 1.83
C ARG A 58 -7.28 -10.02 3.01
N ILE A 59 -7.71 -9.67 4.21
CA ILE A 59 -7.54 -10.53 5.40
C ILE A 59 -8.26 -11.87 5.25
N ILE A 60 -9.38 -11.91 4.51
CA ILE A 60 -10.16 -13.14 4.32
C ILE A 60 -9.43 -14.15 3.43
N PRO A 61 -9.02 -13.85 2.18
CA PRO A 61 -8.22 -14.80 1.41
C PRO A 61 -6.89 -15.13 2.10
N ALA A 62 -6.26 -14.20 2.83
CA ALA A 62 -5.05 -14.49 3.61
C ALA A 62 -5.32 -15.50 4.72
N PHE A 63 -6.41 -15.37 5.48
CA PHE A 63 -6.83 -16.34 6.48
C PHE A 63 -7.05 -17.73 5.87
N PHE A 64 -7.77 -17.80 4.74
CA PHE A 64 -7.98 -19.08 4.05
C PHE A 64 -6.69 -19.65 3.46
N GLY A 65 -5.73 -18.81 3.04
CA GLY A 65 -4.40 -19.23 2.62
C GLY A 65 -3.59 -19.89 3.75
N ILE A 66 -3.61 -19.29 4.94
CA ILE A 66 -3.01 -19.89 6.14
C ILE A 66 -3.72 -21.19 6.50
N ALA A 67 -5.04 -21.22 6.49
CA ALA A 67 -5.81 -22.43 6.77
C ALA A 67 -5.54 -23.52 5.73
N LEU A 68 -5.42 -23.17 4.44
CA LEU A 68 -5.07 -24.07 3.35
C LEU A 68 -3.70 -24.75 3.59
N THR A 69 -2.72 -23.97 4.05
CA THR A 69 -1.38 -24.49 4.39
C THR A 69 -1.42 -25.61 5.43
N LEU A 70 -2.41 -25.60 6.32
CA LEU A 70 -2.58 -26.60 7.37
C LEU A 70 -3.44 -27.81 6.94
N THR A 71 -4.11 -27.75 5.80
CA THR A 71 -5.00 -28.83 5.35
C THR A 71 -4.31 -30.17 5.11
N PRO A 72 -3.01 -30.30 4.70
CA PRO A 72 -2.34 -31.58 4.63
C PRO A 72 -2.33 -32.36 5.96
N LEU A 73 -2.47 -31.67 7.10
CA LEU A 73 -2.52 -32.32 8.41
C LEU A 73 -3.76 -33.21 8.58
N PHE A 74 -4.88 -32.94 7.89
CA PHE A 74 -6.06 -33.81 7.88
C PHE A 74 -5.75 -35.20 7.30
N PHE A 75 -4.73 -35.30 6.47
CA PHE A 75 -4.36 -36.51 5.76
C PHE A 75 -3.21 -37.29 6.42
N ILE A 76 -2.77 -36.92 7.63
CA ILE A 76 -1.65 -37.59 8.34
C ILE A 76 -1.83 -39.11 8.39
N LYS A 77 -3.06 -39.59 8.62
CA LYS A 77 -3.39 -41.01 8.65
C LYS A 77 -3.34 -41.67 7.27
N ALA A 78 -3.38 -40.90 6.20
CA ALA A 78 -3.36 -41.39 4.83
C ALA A 78 -1.94 -41.62 4.32
N PHE A 79 -1.06 -40.64 4.52
CA PHE A 79 0.26 -40.64 3.91
C PHE A 79 1.45 -40.40 4.87
N GLY A 80 1.14 -40.25 6.17
CA GLY A 80 2.16 -40.13 7.21
C GLY A 80 2.44 -38.70 7.64
N ARG A 81 3.04 -38.56 8.84
CA ARG A 81 3.30 -37.24 9.46
C ARG A 81 4.32 -36.41 8.68
N ARG A 82 5.41 -37.03 8.22
CA ARG A 82 6.48 -36.31 7.51
C ARG A 82 6.00 -35.78 6.17
N THR A 83 5.27 -36.60 5.40
CA THR A 83 4.63 -36.14 4.14
C THR A 83 3.74 -34.93 4.39
N ALA A 84 2.88 -34.96 5.43
CA ALA A 84 2.01 -33.84 5.75
C ALA A 84 2.81 -32.57 6.08
N ILE A 85 3.88 -32.68 6.87
CA ILE A 85 4.74 -31.54 7.23
C ILE A 85 5.44 -30.96 5.99
N PHE A 86 6.02 -31.80 5.14
CA PHE A 86 6.68 -31.33 3.91
C PHE A 86 5.68 -30.66 2.97
N SER A 87 4.47 -31.20 2.83
CA SER A 87 3.41 -30.56 2.03
C SER A 87 3.00 -29.19 2.61
N CYS A 88 2.86 -29.08 3.93
CA CYS A 88 2.62 -27.78 4.57
C CYS A 88 3.73 -26.77 4.29
N ILE A 89 5.01 -27.20 4.36
CA ILE A 89 6.17 -26.35 4.05
C ILE A 89 6.14 -25.88 2.59
N LEU A 90 5.91 -26.81 1.66
CA LEU A 90 5.84 -26.48 0.23
C LEU A 90 4.73 -25.48 -0.09
N ILE A 91 3.55 -25.65 0.50
CA ILE A 91 2.44 -24.69 0.33
C ILE A 91 2.76 -23.33 0.98
N ALA A 92 3.36 -23.34 2.19
CA ALA A 92 3.68 -22.13 2.93
C ALA A 92 4.70 -21.23 2.22
N PHE A 93 5.65 -21.83 1.50
CA PHE A 93 6.72 -21.12 0.81
C PHE A 93 6.57 -21.08 -0.71
N SER A 94 5.47 -21.61 -1.26
CA SER A 94 5.19 -21.48 -2.69
C SER A 94 4.87 -20.04 -3.06
N PRO A 95 5.63 -19.42 -3.99
CA PRO A 95 5.38 -18.07 -4.46
C PRO A 95 3.94 -17.84 -4.95
N ALA A 96 3.37 -18.79 -5.70
CA ALA A 96 2.01 -18.70 -6.21
C ALA A 96 0.96 -18.68 -5.10
N PHE A 97 1.06 -19.58 -4.09
CA PHE A 97 0.12 -19.59 -2.97
C PHE A 97 0.20 -18.33 -2.12
N VAL A 98 1.42 -17.86 -1.80
CA VAL A 98 1.61 -16.64 -1.00
C VAL A 98 1.11 -15.42 -1.76
N TYR A 99 1.41 -15.32 -3.05
CA TYR A 99 1.03 -14.17 -3.87
C TYR A 99 -0.49 -14.06 -4.01
N TYR A 100 -1.19 -15.13 -4.44
CA TYR A 100 -2.63 -15.09 -4.66
C TYR A 100 -3.47 -15.16 -3.38
N SER A 101 -2.93 -15.62 -2.27
CA SER A 101 -3.63 -15.52 -0.97
C SER A 101 -3.76 -14.08 -0.45
N ARG A 102 -3.07 -13.12 -1.06
CA ARG A 102 -3.22 -11.68 -0.78
C ARG A 102 -4.26 -10.99 -1.67
N TYR A 103 -4.79 -11.68 -2.66
CA TYR A 103 -5.77 -11.13 -3.58
C TYR A 103 -7.19 -11.34 -3.09
N TYR A 104 -8.02 -10.33 -3.21
CA TYR A 104 -9.44 -10.42 -2.89
C TYR A 104 -10.19 -11.10 -4.02
N ILE A 105 -9.90 -12.40 -4.22
CA ILE A 105 -10.50 -13.29 -5.23
C ILE A 105 -10.87 -14.64 -4.59
N GLN A 106 -11.69 -15.42 -5.29
CA GLN A 106 -12.31 -16.65 -4.77
C GLN A 106 -11.40 -17.87 -4.78
N GLU A 107 -10.27 -17.87 -5.50
CA GLU A 107 -9.44 -19.03 -5.73
C GLU A 107 -8.94 -19.70 -4.46
N THR A 108 -8.38 -18.93 -3.55
CA THR A 108 -7.84 -19.47 -2.29
C THR A 108 -8.93 -20.16 -1.47
N LEU A 109 -10.15 -19.58 -1.44
CA LEU A 109 -11.31 -20.15 -0.78
C LEU A 109 -11.73 -21.46 -1.46
N LEU A 110 -11.81 -21.47 -2.80
CA LEU A 110 -12.16 -22.65 -3.60
C LEU A 110 -11.22 -23.81 -3.28
N VAL A 111 -9.90 -23.58 -3.31
CA VAL A 111 -8.89 -24.61 -3.05
C VAL A 111 -8.95 -25.11 -1.62
N PHE A 112 -9.18 -24.21 -0.64
CA PHE A 112 -9.37 -24.57 0.75
C PHE A 112 -10.61 -25.46 0.93
N PHE A 113 -11.76 -25.09 0.38
CA PHE A 113 -12.97 -25.90 0.49
C PHE A 113 -12.85 -27.22 -0.26
N THR A 114 -12.11 -27.23 -1.37
CA THR A 114 -11.76 -28.47 -2.08
C THR A 114 -10.95 -29.41 -1.18
N ALA A 115 -9.91 -28.91 -0.54
CA ALA A 115 -9.10 -29.68 0.40
C ALA A 115 -9.91 -30.17 1.60
N ALA A 116 -10.80 -29.33 2.15
CA ALA A 116 -11.71 -29.69 3.24
C ALA A 116 -12.72 -30.75 2.83
N SER A 117 -13.27 -30.68 1.62
CA SER A 117 -14.19 -31.69 1.08
C SER A 117 -13.49 -33.04 0.88
N LEU A 118 -12.31 -33.04 0.25
CA LEU A 118 -11.51 -34.26 0.05
C LEU A 118 -11.06 -34.86 1.40
N GLY A 119 -10.61 -34.03 2.35
CA GLY A 119 -10.22 -34.44 3.69
C GLY A 119 -11.38 -35.04 4.49
N SER A 120 -12.53 -34.42 4.44
CA SER A 120 -13.75 -34.92 5.11
C SER A 120 -14.23 -36.21 4.45
N GLY A 121 -14.18 -36.32 3.12
CA GLY A 121 -14.48 -37.55 2.38
C GLY A 121 -13.51 -38.68 2.78
N TRP A 122 -12.21 -38.39 2.89
CA TRP A 122 -11.23 -39.36 3.38
C TRP A 122 -11.51 -39.82 4.83
N MET A 123 -11.83 -38.89 5.73
CA MET A 123 -12.19 -39.22 7.11
C MET A 123 -13.46 -40.08 7.18
N TYR A 124 -14.42 -39.88 6.26
CA TYR A 124 -15.58 -40.76 6.13
C TYR A 124 -15.15 -42.18 5.71
N PHE A 125 -14.25 -42.34 4.73
CA PHE A 125 -13.73 -43.64 4.32
C PHE A 125 -13.06 -44.38 5.49
N GLN A 126 -12.34 -43.70 6.35
CA GLN A 126 -11.65 -44.25 7.51
C GLN A 126 -12.60 -44.63 8.64
N THR A 127 -13.54 -43.75 8.96
CA THR A 127 -14.34 -43.85 10.21
C THR A 127 -15.76 -44.32 9.98
N ARG A 128 -16.25 -44.24 8.74
CA ARG A 128 -17.67 -44.49 8.37
C ARG A 128 -18.69 -43.63 9.11
N LYS A 129 -18.27 -42.56 9.81
CA LYS A 129 -19.15 -41.62 10.50
C LYS A 129 -19.82 -40.68 9.50
N ILE A 130 -21.17 -40.63 9.54
CA ILE A 130 -21.95 -39.82 8.60
C ILE A 130 -21.68 -38.32 8.70
N SER A 131 -21.26 -37.83 9.87
CA SER A 131 -20.87 -36.43 10.06
C SER A 131 -19.77 -35.98 9.11
N TRP A 132 -18.80 -36.86 8.79
CA TRP A 132 -17.73 -36.51 7.87
C TRP A 132 -18.21 -36.38 6.44
N ILE A 133 -19.15 -37.20 5.99
CA ILE A 133 -19.66 -37.10 4.60
C ILE A 133 -20.58 -35.89 4.46
N ILE A 134 -21.32 -35.52 5.52
CA ILE A 134 -22.11 -34.29 5.58
C ILE A 134 -21.17 -33.09 5.49
N LEU A 135 -20.06 -33.09 6.26
CA LEU A 135 -19.07 -32.02 6.20
C LEU A 135 -18.43 -31.91 4.83
N ALA A 136 -18.16 -33.04 4.16
CA ALA A 136 -17.67 -33.04 2.78
C ALA A 136 -18.71 -32.40 1.83
N GLY A 137 -20.01 -32.69 2.04
CA GLY A 137 -21.09 -32.06 1.28
C GLY A 137 -21.21 -30.55 1.54
N ILE A 138 -21.11 -30.10 2.80
CA ILE A 138 -21.09 -28.66 3.13
C ILE A 138 -19.92 -27.99 2.44
N ALA A 139 -18.72 -28.56 2.53
CA ALA A 139 -17.53 -28.02 1.86
C ALA A 139 -17.70 -27.97 0.33
N ALA A 140 -18.31 -29.00 -0.27
CA ALA A 140 -18.63 -29.00 -1.71
C ALA A 140 -19.68 -27.92 -2.08
N GLY A 141 -20.66 -27.66 -1.22
CA GLY A 141 -21.61 -26.55 -1.37
C GLY A 141 -20.93 -25.18 -1.30
N LEU A 142 -19.95 -25.02 -0.40
CA LEU A 142 -19.11 -23.82 -0.31
C LEU A 142 -18.18 -23.66 -1.53
N MET A 143 -17.67 -24.78 -2.10
CA MET A 143 -16.93 -24.72 -3.37
C MET A 143 -17.80 -24.16 -4.48
N HIS A 144 -19.03 -24.68 -4.65
CA HIS A 144 -19.98 -24.18 -5.64
C HIS A 144 -20.32 -22.71 -5.42
N ALA A 145 -20.60 -22.33 -4.17
CA ALA A 145 -20.88 -20.95 -3.81
C ALA A 145 -19.64 -20.03 -3.82
N SER A 146 -18.44 -20.57 -4.13
CA SER A 146 -17.23 -19.76 -4.32
C SER A 146 -16.95 -19.48 -5.79
N LYS A 147 -16.90 -20.54 -6.62
CA LYS A 147 -16.55 -20.37 -8.04
C LYS A 147 -17.10 -21.51 -8.90
N GLU A 148 -17.51 -21.19 -10.11
CA GLU A 148 -18.09 -22.13 -11.10
C GLU A 148 -17.11 -23.24 -11.48
N THR A 149 -15.80 -22.98 -11.44
CA THR A 149 -14.73 -23.95 -11.74
C THR A 149 -14.65 -25.10 -10.75
N PHE A 150 -15.44 -25.08 -9.63
CA PHE A 150 -15.54 -26.21 -8.71
C PHE A 150 -15.90 -27.52 -9.40
N ILE A 151 -16.65 -27.45 -10.52
CA ILE A 151 -17.06 -28.62 -11.31
C ILE A 151 -15.85 -29.40 -11.84
N PHE A 152 -14.74 -28.72 -12.12
CA PHE A 152 -13.49 -29.37 -12.57
C PHE A 152 -12.88 -30.22 -11.46
N SER A 153 -12.88 -29.69 -10.23
CA SER A 153 -12.40 -30.44 -9.06
C SER A 153 -13.29 -31.63 -8.74
N VAL A 154 -14.61 -31.49 -8.87
CA VAL A 154 -15.57 -32.59 -8.67
C VAL A 154 -15.38 -33.65 -9.76
N PHE A 155 -15.24 -33.28 -11.03
CA PHE A 155 -15.02 -34.18 -12.13
C PHE A 155 -13.66 -34.92 -12.02
N ALA A 156 -12.60 -34.22 -11.68
CA ALA A 156 -11.28 -34.83 -11.44
C ALA A 156 -11.32 -35.84 -10.27
N ALA A 157 -12.01 -35.49 -9.17
CA ALA A 157 -12.20 -36.40 -8.05
C ALA A 157 -13.03 -37.62 -8.43
N PHE A 158 -14.06 -37.45 -9.25
CA PHE A 158 -14.88 -38.56 -9.77
C PHE A 158 -14.02 -39.52 -10.62
N LEU A 159 -13.21 -39.01 -11.56
CA LEU A 159 -12.28 -39.84 -12.35
C LEU A 159 -11.29 -40.60 -11.45
N ALA A 160 -10.72 -39.92 -10.44
CA ALA A 160 -9.81 -40.57 -9.49
C ALA A 160 -10.51 -41.67 -8.67
N LEU A 161 -11.77 -41.43 -8.25
CA LEU A 161 -12.55 -42.46 -7.53
C LEU A 161 -12.86 -43.68 -8.42
N ILE A 162 -13.26 -43.46 -9.65
CA ILE A 162 -13.49 -44.55 -10.63
C ILE A 162 -12.22 -45.36 -10.81
N PHE A 163 -11.09 -44.70 -11.05
CA PHE A 163 -9.82 -45.38 -11.23
C PHE A 163 -9.46 -46.23 -9.98
N CYS A 164 -9.62 -45.69 -8.77
CA CYS A 164 -9.37 -46.41 -7.54
C CYS A 164 -10.34 -47.58 -7.34
N TYR A 165 -11.60 -47.41 -7.68
CA TYR A 165 -12.63 -48.46 -7.56
C TYR A 165 -12.31 -49.70 -8.42
N PHE A 166 -11.94 -49.50 -9.69
CA PHE A 166 -11.65 -50.62 -10.60
C PHE A 166 -10.30 -51.27 -10.34
N ASN A 167 -9.33 -50.57 -9.82
CA ASN A 167 -7.97 -51.09 -9.65
C ASN A 167 -7.66 -51.62 -8.24
N TYR A 168 -8.53 -51.37 -7.23
CA TYR A 168 -8.27 -51.79 -5.86
C TYR A 168 -9.44 -52.48 -5.21
N LYS A 169 -9.32 -53.84 -5.01
CA LYS A 169 -10.35 -54.65 -4.31
C LYS A 169 -10.64 -54.21 -2.87
N SER A 170 -9.73 -53.49 -2.24
CA SER A 170 -9.90 -52.94 -0.88
C SER A 170 -10.81 -51.70 -0.82
N PHE A 171 -11.19 -51.14 -1.95
CA PHE A 171 -12.04 -49.97 -2.04
C PHE A 171 -13.49 -50.38 -1.80
N LYS A 172 -13.99 -50.17 -0.58
CA LYS A 172 -15.38 -50.50 -0.26
C LYS A 172 -16.31 -49.40 -0.81
N PRO A 173 -17.33 -49.75 -1.56
CA PRO A 173 -18.28 -48.77 -2.10
C PRO A 173 -18.99 -47.98 -1.01
N ILE A 174 -19.33 -46.73 -1.30
CA ILE A 174 -20.13 -45.89 -0.44
C ILE A 174 -21.58 -46.32 -0.54
N LYS A 175 -22.26 -46.48 0.59
CA LYS A 175 -23.70 -46.75 0.62
C LYS A 175 -24.47 -45.55 0.05
N VAL A 176 -25.66 -45.77 -0.47
CA VAL A 176 -26.51 -44.74 -1.11
C VAL A 176 -26.88 -43.61 -0.11
N LEU A 177 -27.28 -43.96 1.12
CA LEU A 177 -27.73 -42.98 2.10
C LEU A 177 -26.67 -41.90 2.44
N PRO A 178 -25.39 -42.22 2.72
CA PRO A 178 -24.32 -41.21 2.84
C PRO A 178 -24.16 -40.33 1.61
N ILE A 179 -24.28 -40.87 0.40
CA ILE A 179 -24.19 -40.06 -0.82
C ILE A 179 -25.33 -39.04 -0.87
N LEU A 180 -26.56 -39.50 -0.59
CA LEU A 180 -27.73 -38.61 -0.53
C LEU A 180 -27.57 -37.53 0.53
N ALA A 181 -27.01 -37.89 1.70
CA ALA A 181 -26.73 -36.92 2.77
C ALA A 181 -25.69 -35.88 2.34
N ALA A 182 -24.64 -36.27 1.63
CA ALA A 182 -23.64 -35.34 1.09
C ALA A 182 -24.24 -34.41 0.04
N VAL A 183 -25.02 -34.95 -0.89
CA VAL A 183 -25.69 -34.16 -1.94
C VAL A 183 -26.69 -33.19 -1.32
N ALA A 184 -27.50 -33.64 -0.36
CA ALA A 184 -28.43 -32.77 0.36
C ALA A 184 -27.71 -31.64 1.10
N ALA A 185 -26.62 -31.94 1.81
CA ALA A 185 -25.80 -30.93 2.49
C ALA A 185 -25.18 -29.92 1.51
N MET A 186 -24.66 -30.39 0.37
CA MET A 186 -24.14 -29.55 -0.71
C MET A 186 -25.22 -28.60 -1.24
N THR A 187 -26.39 -29.17 -1.59
CA THR A 187 -27.50 -28.41 -2.18
C THR A 187 -28.02 -27.36 -1.21
N VAL A 188 -28.25 -27.71 0.06
CA VAL A 188 -28.71 -26.78 1.08
C VAL A 188 -27.71 -25.65 1.27
N THR A 189 -26.42 -25.96 1.38
CA THR A 189 -25.37 -24.94 1.52
C THR A 189 -25.34 -23.99 0.31
N SER A 190 -25.38 -24.51 -0.93
CA SER A 190 -25.44 -23.71 -2.15
C SER A 190 -26.66 -22.80 -2.18
N ILE A 191 -27.85 -23.35 -1.89
CA ILE A 191 -29.10 -22.60 -1.87
C ILE A 191 -29.04 -21.45 -0.87
N LEU A 192 -28.52 -21.70 0.36
CA LEU A 192 -28.41 -20.66 1.38
C LEU A 192 -27.56 -19.48 0.90
N PHE A 193 -26.41 -19.75 0.33
CA PHE A 193 -25.51 -18.68 -0.13
C PHE A 193 -26.03 -17.95 -1.38
N TYR A 194 -26.48 -18.64 -2.42
CA TYR A 194 -26.97 -18.01 -3.64
C TYR A 194 -28.31 -17.30 -3.46
N SER A 195 -29.17 -17.81 -2.57
CA SER A 195 -30.42 -17.11 -2.21
C SER A 195 -30.20 -15.92 -1.26
N SER A 196 -28.93 -15.60 -0.93
CA SER A 196 -28.63 -14.57 0.08
C SER A 196 -29.42 -14.81 1.38
N PHE A 197 -29.35 -16.06 1.88
CA PHE A 197 -30.10 -16.52 3.07
C PHE A 197 -31.62 -16.29 2.97
N GLY A 198 -32.17 -16.42 1.76
CA GLY A 198 -33.61 -16.29 1.46
C GLY A 198 -34.06 -14.91 0.98
N THR A 199 -33.17 -13.89 1.02
CA THR A 199 -33.52 -12.53 0.57
C THR A 199 -33.50 -12.35 -0.96
N ASN A 200 -32.82 -13.23 -1.70
CA ASN A 200 -32.75 -13.24 -3.17
C ASN A 200 -32.98 -14.65 -3.72
N PRO A 201 -34.22 -15.15 -3.84
CA PRO A 201 -34.50 -16.49 -4.36
C PRO A 201 -34.07 -16.69 -5.82
N GLY A 202 -34.03 -15.64 -6.64
CA GLY A 202 -33.60 -15.69 -8.04
C GLY A 202 -32.17 -16.18 -8.21
N GLY A 203 -31.27 -15.86 -7.26
CA GLY A 203 -29.87 -16.27 -7.32
C GLY A 203 -29.67 -17.79 -7.37
N ILE A 204 -30.66 -18.60 -6.97
CA ILE A 204 -30.61 -20.07 -7.10
C ILE A 204 -30.62 -20.48 -8.58
N ILE A 205 -31.48 -19.85 -9.37
CA ILE A 205 -31.57 -20.10 -10.82
C ILE A 205 -30.31 -19.56 -11.51
N ASP A 206 -29.88 -18.38 -11.12
CA ASP A 206 -28.70 -17.71 -11.65
C ASP A 206 -27.43 -18.52 -11.42
N SER A 207 -27.31 -19.24 -10.30
CA SER A 207 -26.19 -20.14 -10.02
C SER A 207 -26.03 -21.30 -11.00
N VAL A 208 -27.10 -21.65 -11.72
CA VAL A 208 -27.09 -22.66 -12.78
C VAL A 208 -26.95 -22.02 -14.15
N SER A 209 -27.62 -20.89 -14.39
CA SER A 209 -27.59 -20.19 -15.70
C SER A 209 -26.18 -19.62 -16.01
N THR A 210 -25.36 -19.35 -15.01
CA THR A 210 -23.96 -18.87 -15.17
C THR A 210 -23.11 -19.78 -16.05
N TYR A 211 -23.35 -21.09 -16.07
CA TYR A 211 -22.61 -22.02 -16.94
C TYR A 211 -22.83 -21.75 -18.42
N GLY A 212 -24.03 -21.29 -18.82
CA GLY A 212 -24.30 -20.87 -20.22
C GLY A 212 -23.41 -19.69 -20.63
N SER A 213 -23.32 -18.68 -19.80
CA SER A 213 -22.46 -17.51 -20.03
C SER A 213 -20.96 -17.88 -20.09
N TRP A 214 -20.51 -18.79 -19.23
CA TRP A 214 -19.13 -19.28 -19.24
C TRP A 214 -18.77 -20.08 -20.49
N PHE A 215 -19.69 -20.93 -21.00
CA PHE A 215 -19.48 -21.66 -22.25
C PHE A 215 -19.36 -20.69 -23.45
N GLN A 216 -20.16 -19.63 -23.48
CA GLN A 216 -20.07 -18.61 -24.53
C GLN A 216 -18.72 -17.86 -24.48
N ARG A 217 -18.24 -17.48 -23.29
CA ARG A 217 -16.92 -16.86 -23.13
C ARG A 217 -15.76 -17.78 -23.52
N ALA A 218 -15.87 -19.06 -23.24
CA ALA A 218 -14.84 -20.03 -23.59
C ALA A 218 -14.71 -20.25 -25.11
N SER A 219 -15.76 -19.96 -25.89
CA SER A 219 -15.80 -20.10 -27.35
C SER A 219 -15.58 -18.79 -28.12
N GLY A 220 -15.58 -17.62 -27.43
CA GLY A 220 -15.45 -16.30 -28.05
C GLY A 220 -14.00 -15.83 -28.21
N GLN A 221 -13.79 -14.70 -28.88
CA GLN A 221 -12.52 -13.97 -28.89
C GLN A 221 -12.37 -13.20 -27.58
N SER A 222 -11.38 -13.57 -26.76
CA SER A 222 -11.07 -12.93 -25.48
C SER A 222 -9.56 -12.76 -25.32
N THR A 223 -9.13 -11.71 -24.65
CA THR A 223 -7.74 -11.47 -24.25
C THR A 223 -7.20 -12.54 -23.29
N HIS A 224 -8.08 -13.39 -22.73
CA HIS A 224 -7.74 -14.47 -21.79
C HIS A 224 -7.54 -15.84 -22.48
N ILE A 225 -7.49 -15.89 -23.81
CA ILE A 225 -7.22 -17.13 -24.56
C ILE A 225 -5.72 -17.36 -24.63
N HIS A 226 -5.28 -18.45 -24.00
CA HIS A 226 -3.88 -18.83 -23.93
C HIS A 226 -3.67 -20.29 -24.40
N PRO A 227 -2.44 -20.64 -24.87
CA PRO A 227 -2.12 -22.01 -25.31
C PRO A 227 -2.21 -23.00 -24.15
N TRP A 228 -2.24 -24.31 -24.49
CA TRP A 228 -2.41 -25.39 -23.51
C TRP A 228 -1.26 -25.42 -22.47
N TYR A 229 -0.07 -25.00 -22.82
CA TYR A 229 1.12 -25.00 -21.96
C TYR A 229 1.25 -23.74 -21.06
N TYR A 230 0.37 -22.77 -21.17
CA TYR A 230 0.42 -21.48 -20.44
C TYR A 230 0.70 -21.62 -18.95
N TYR A 231 0.03 -22.56 -18.27
CA TYR A 231 0.25 -22.74 -16.83
C TYR A 231 1.58 -23.40 -16.51
N LEU A 232 2.11 -24.26 -17.37
CA LEU A 232 3.44 -24.82 -17.21
C LEU A 232 4.50 -23.74 -17.40
N ASP A 233 4.35 -22.94 -18.43
CA ASP A 233 5.20 -21.78 -18.70
C ASP A 233 5.21 -20.80 -17.51
N LEU A 234 4.03 -20.43 -17.00
CA LEU A 234 3.87 -19.58 -15.82
C LEU A 234 4.57 -20.09 -14.56
N LEU A 235 4.54 -21.41 -14.33
CA LEU A 235 5.11 -22.04 -13.14
C LEU A 235 6.59 -22.38 -13.29
N THR A 236 7.10 -22.50 -14.53
CA THR A 236 8.51 -22.82 -14.85
C THR A 236 9.21 -21.62 -15.50
N TRP A 237 8.80 -20.41 -15.18
CA TRP A 237 9.35 -19.18 -15.72
C TRP A 237 10.85 -19.09 -15.47
N LEU A 238 11.66 -19.29 -16.53
CA LEU A 238 13.12 -19.37 -16.46
C LEU A 238 13.83 -18.07 -16.80
N GLU A 239 13.14 -16.97 -17.01
CA GLU A 239 13.80 -15.69 -17.25
C GLU A 239 14.55 -15.23 -16.01
N ILE A 240 15.87 -15.15 -16.15
CA ILE A 240 16.77 -14.67 -15.11
C ILE A 240 16.75 -13.14 -15.19
N PHE A 241 15.88 -12.52 -14.39
CA PHE A 241 16.00 -11.10 -14.08
C PHE A 241 16.84 -10.95 -12.82
N GLU A 242 17.96 -10.25 -12.92
CA GLU A 242 18.78 -9.98 -11.75
C GLU A 242 17.93 -9.45 -10.58
N PRO A 243 18.11 -10.03 -9.40
CA PRO A 243 18.97 -11.13 -8.98
C PRO A 243 18.25 -12.47 -8.75
N ILE A 244 17.00 -12.67 -9.17
CA ILE A 244 16.16 -13.80 -8.73
C ILE A 244 15.36 -14.42 -9.89
N THR A 245 15.40 -15.73 -9.99
CA THR A 245 14.50 -16.54 -10.84
C THR A 245 13.20 -16.82 -10.09
N TRP A 246 12.06 -16.70 -10.79
CA TRP A 246 10.72 -16.91 -10.25
C TRP A 246 10.17 -18.23 -10.77
N ASN A 247 10.01 -19.24 -9.92
CA ASN A 247 9.50 -20.54 -10.38
C ASN A 247 9.00 -21.45 -9.26
N GLU A 248 8.18 -22.43 -9.66
CA GLU A 248 7.74 -23.56 -8.84
C GLU A 248 8.40 -24.87 -9.28
N ASP A 249 9.53 -24.83 -9.99
CA ASP A 249 10.19 -25.98 -10.65
C ASP A 249 10.39 -27.16 -9.71
N ILE A 250 10.79 -26.91 -8.49
CA ILE A 250 11.05 -27.98 -7.50
C ILE A 250 9.76 -28.70 -7.17
N ILE A 251 8.65 -27.98 -6.97
CA ILE A 251 7.35 -28.59 -6.70
C ILE A 251 6.90 -29.42 -7.89
N ILE A 252 7.05 -28.91 -9.12
CA ILE A 252 6.65 -29.58 -10.35
C ILE A 252 7.50 -30.86 -10.57
N ALA A 253 8.83 -30.74 -10.48
CA ALA A 253 9.72 -31.87 -10.66
C ALA A 253 9.47 -32.99 -9.66
N LEU A 254 9.33 -32.64 -8.39
CA LEU A 254 9.03 -33.61 -7.33
C LEU A 254 7.60 -34.18 -7.49
N ALA A 255 6.62 -33.37 -7.88
CA ALA A 255 5.27 -33.85 -8.14
C ALA A 255 5.22 -34.81 -9.32
N ALA A 256 5.95 -34.55 -10.40
CA ALA A 256 6.09 -35.48 -11.54
C ALA A 256 6.70 -36.83 -11.11
N ALA A 257 7.76 -36.78 -10.32
CA ALA A 257 8.35 -37.99 -9.74
C ALA A 257 7.35 -38.73 -8.82
N GLY A 258 6.58 -37.97 -8.01
CA GLY A 258 5.52 -38.52 -7.15
C GLY A 258 4.40 -39.17 -7.95
N LEU A 259 3.95 -38.54 -9.03
CA LEU A 259 2.95 -39.07 -9.95
C LEU A 259 3.40 -40.39 -10.56
N ILE A 260 4.62 -40.43 -11.09
CA ILE A 260 5.22 -41.65 -11.69
C ILE A 260 5.31 -42.77 -10.63
N LEU A 261 5.85 -42.48 -9.46
CA LEU A 261 5.99 -43.45 -8.39
C LEU A 261 4.63 -43.99 -7.91
N ALA A 262 3.64 -43.12 -7.77
CA ALA A 262 2.29 -43.49 -7.35
C ALA A 262 1.60 -44.42 -8.34
N LEU A 263 1.77 -44.20 -9.65
CA LEU A 263 1.07 -44.94 -10.70
C LEU A 263 1.76 -46.29 -11.01
N PHE A 264 3.10 -46.31 -11.10
CA PHE A 264 3.82 -47.45 -11.64
C PHE A 264 4.37 -48.43 -10.59
N ARG A 265 4.55 -48.03 -9.32
CA ARG A 265 5.08 -48.87 -8.25
C ARG A 265 3.96 -49.38 -7.33
N GLN A 266 3.58 -50.67 -7.49
CA GLN A 266 2.42 -51.24 -6.79
C GLN A 266 2.60 -51.43 -5.27
N THR A 267 3.82 -51.44 -4.75
CA THR A 267 4.12 -51.91 -3.38
C THR A 267 4.23 -50.82 -2.33
N THR A 268 4.37 -49.55 -2.69
CA THR A 268 4.74 -48.50 -1.75
C THR A 268 3.73 -47.37 -1.60
N SER A 269 2.73 -47.22 -2.50
CA SER A 269 1.77 -46.15 -2.43
C SER A 269 0.43 -46.60 -1.86
N SER A 270 -0.09 -45.87 -0.89
CA SER A 270 -1.48 -46.05 -0.44
C SER A 270 -2.46 -45.77 -1.56
N VAL A 271 -3.62 -46.38 -1.55
CA VAL A 271 -4.73 -46.08 -2.49
C VAL A 271 -5.03 -44.60 -2.55
N PHE A 272 -4.85 -43.90 -1.43
CA PHE A 272 -5.11 -42.49 -1.32
C PHE A 272 -4.09 -41.63 -2.09
N MET A 273 -2.80 -41.98 -2.08
CA MET A 273 -1.80 -41.26 -2.88
C MET A 273 -2.05 -41.44 -4.37
N ARG A 274 -2.54 -42.59 -4.80
CA ARG A 274 -2.94 -42.81 -6.20
C ARG A 274 -4.18 -42.00 -6.57
N PHE A 275 -5.14 -41.91 -5.64
CA PHE A 275 -6.27 -40.99 -5.83
C PHE A 275 -5.79 -39.58 -6.07
N PHE A 276 -4.89 -39.04 -5.21
CA PHE A 276 -4.33 -37.72 -5.37
C PHE A 276 -3.53 -37.56 -6.67
N ALA A 277 -2.77 -38.57 -7.08
CA ALA A 277 -2.01 -38.57 -8.33
C ALA A 277 -2.94 -38.42 -9.54
N ILE A 278 -3.99 -39.23 -9.62
CA ILE A 278 -4.98 -39.16 -10.72
C ILE A 278 -5.78 -37.86 -10.65
N TYR A 279 -6.21 -37.46 -9.48
CA TYR A 279 -6.92 -36.19 -9.27
C TYR A 279 -6.08 -35.01 -9.77
N THR A 280 -4.82 -34.89 -9.35
CA THR A 280 -3.92 -33.81 -9.75
C THR A 280 -3.65 -33.82 -11.25
N LEU A 281 -3.40 -34.99 -11.83
CA LEU A 281 -3.17 -35.15 -13.27
C LEU A 281 -4.41 -34.75 -14.07
N ALA A 282 -5.60 -35.26 -13.70
CA ALA A 282 -6.85 -34.92 -14.36
C ALA A 282 -7.13 -33.41 -14.30
N LEU A 283 -6.95 -32.79 -13.13
CA LEU A 283 -7.18 -31.38 -12.94
C LEU A 283 -6.20 -30.52 -13.76
N THR A 284 -4.91 -30.89 -13.77
CA THR A 284 -3.89 -30.24 -14.60
C THR A 284 -4.25 -30.30 -16.08
N ILE A 285 -4.70 -31.46 -16.58
CA ILE A 285 -5.13 -31.65 -17.97
C ILE A 285 -6.34 -30.79 -18.27
N ILE A 286 -7.36 -30.79 -17.41
CA ILE A 286 -8.59 -30.01 -17.60
C ILE A 286 -8.25 -28.51 -17.73
N TYR A 287 -7.51 -27.94 -16.81
CA TYR A 287 -7.11 -26.52 -16.87
C TYR A 287 -6.20 -26.22 -18.07
N SER A 288 -5.36 -27.16 -18.48
CA SER A 288 -4.48 -26.98 -19.64
C SER A 288 -5.27 -26.97 -20.96
N VAL A 289 -6.29 -27.81 -21.10
CA VAL A 289 -7.11 -27.93 -22.32
C VAL A 289 -8.05 -26.74 -22.53
N ILE A 290 -8.61 -26.19 -21.46
CA ILE A 290 -9.52 -25.05 -21.53
C ILE A 290 -8.78 -23.81 -22.05
N PRO A 291 -9.23 -23.18 -23.17
CA PRO A 291 -8.53 -22.04 -23.76
C PRO A 291 -8.53 -20.79 -22.88
N TYR A 292 -9.63 -20.50 -22.21
CA TYR A 292 -9.76 -19.36 -21.29
C TYR A 292 -8.99 -19.63 -20.01
N LYS A 293 -7.93 -18.83 -19.75
CA LYS A 293 -7.01 -19.04 -18.64
C LYS A 293 -6.75 -17.74 -17.88
N THR A 294 -6.77 -17.84 -16.56
CA THR A 294 -6.30 -16.78 -15.65
C THR A 294 -5.22 -17.36 -14.73
N PRO A 295 -4.17 -16.60 -14.40
CA PRO A 295 -2.98 -17.16 -13.75
C PRO A 295 -3.25 -17.75 -12.36
N TRP A 296 -4.18 -17.22 -11.59
CA TRP A 296 -4.52 -17.74 -10.25
C TRP A 296 -5.18 -19.12 -10.23
N CYS A 297 -5.70 -19.61 -11.37
CA CYS A 297 -6.26 -20.94 -11.48
C CYS A 297 -5.22 -22.06 -11.23
N VAL A 298 -3.92 -21.76 -11.30
CA VAL A 298 -2.83 -22.69 -10.96
C VAL A 298 -2.98 -23.27 -9.55
N LEU A 299 -3.52 -22.52 -8.59
CA LEU A 299 -3.65 -22.93 -7.20
C LEU A 299 -4.41 -24.25 -7.06
N SER A 300 -5.42 -24.48 -7.90
CA SER A 300 -6.28 -25.66 -7.85
C SER A 300 -5.53 -26.98 -8.05
N PHE A 301 -4.60 -27.06 -9.00
CA PHE A 301 -3.81 -28.26 -9.27
C PHE A 301 -2.43 -28.25 -8.61
N LEU A 302 -1.85 -27.06 -8.34
CA LEU A 302 -0.59 -26.90 -7.63
C LEU A 302 -0.70 -27.44 -6.19
N TYR A 303 -1.88 -27.37 -5.56
CA TYR A 303 -2.13 -27.96 -4.25
C TYR A 303 -1.88 -29.48 -4.25
N GLY A 304 -2.40 -30.20 -5.23
CA GLY A 304 -2.16 -31.62 -5.39
C GLY A 304 -0.69 -31.92 -5.72
N MET A 305 -0.03 -31.07 -6.52
CA MET A 305 1.40 -31.18 -6.81
C MET A 305 2.23 -31.02 -5.54
N ALA A 306 1.92 -30.06 -4.67
CA ALA A 306 2.63 -29.87 -3.40
C ALA A 306 2.49 -31.08 -2.45
N ILE A 307 1.35 -31.78 -2.45
CA ILE A 307 1.16 -33.02 -1.69
C ILE A 307 2.02 -34.15 -2.26
N LEU A 308 2.03 -34.34 -3.58
CA LEU A 308 2.85 -35.36 -4.25
C LEU A 308 4.34 -35.09 -4.03
N ALA A 309 4.77 -33.83 -4.11
CA ALA A 309 6.13 -33.40 -3.85
C ALA A 309 6.55 -33.68 -2.39
N GLY A 310 5.70 -33.35 -1.43
CA GLY A 310 5.93 -33.64 -0.01
C GLY A 310 6.07 -35.16 0.27
N TRP A 311 5.26 -35.96 -0.44
CA TRP A 311 5.37 -37.41 -0.34
C TRP A 311 6.70 -37.97 -0.92
N ILE A 312 7.17 -37.41 -2.03
CA ILE A 312 8.47 -37.81 -2.61
C ILE A 312 9.63 -37.44 -1.68
N ILE A 313 9.60 -36.21 -1.11
CA ILE A 313 10.63 -35.82 -0.12
C ILE A 313 10.67 -36.82 1.04
N ASP A 314 9.52 -37.20 1.57
CA ASP A 314 9.45 -38.23 2.64
C ASP A 314 10.06 -39.56 2.19
N ARG A 315 9.77 -40.03 0.97
CA ARG A 315 10.34 -41.27 0.41
C ARG A 315 11.83 -41.18 0.16
N MET A 316 12.32 -40.05 -0.31
CA MET A 316 13.75 -39.81 -0.46
C MET A 316 14.48 -39.90 0.89
N MET A 317 13.90 -39.29 1.93
CA MET A 317 14.46 -39.37 3.29
C MET A 317 14.51 -40.82 3.86
N ASP A 318 13.59 -41.70 3.45
CA ASP A 318 13.59 -43.10 3.85
C ASP A 318 14.71 -43.94 3.17
N VAL A 319 15.12 -43.57 1.96
CA VAL A 319 16.19 -44.25 1.20
C VAL A 319 17.58 -43.90 1.73
N LEU A 320 17.76 -42.72 2.28
CA LEU A 320 19.03 -42.22 2.80
C LEU A 320 19.38 -42.96 4.10
N GLN A 321 20.52 -43.67 4.11
CA GLN A 321 20.97 -44.46 5.26
C GLN A 321 22.01 -43.74 6.10
N ALA A 322 22.99 -43.11 5.45
CA ALA A 322 24.10 -42.46 6.12
C ALA A 322 23.67 -41.12 6.75
N ARG A 323 24.22 -40.79 7.91
CA ARG A 323 23.92 -39.57 8.64
C ARG A 323 24.26 -38.30 7.81
N TRP A 324 25.36 -38.32 7.09
CA TRP A 324 25.78 -37.22 6.22
C TRP A 324 24.83 -36.99 5.04
N GLU A 325 24.29 -38.10 4.43
CA GLU A 325 23.28 -37.99 3.35
C GLU A 325 22.02 -37.27 3.83
N LYS A 326 21.55 -37.60 5.05
CA LYS A 326 20.41 -36.92 5.66
C LYS A 326 20.70 -35.45 5.95
N ILE A 327 21.92 -35.12 6.40
CA ILE A 327 22.34 -33.73 6.61
C ILE A 327 22.35 -32.98 5.28
N CYS A 328 22.93 -33.56 4.21
CA CYS A 328 22.92 -32.94 2.88
C CYS A 328 21.48 -32.73 2.35
N ALA A 329 20.60 -33.72 2.53
CA ALA A 329 19.21 -33.60 2.14
C ALA A 329 18.49 -32.51 2.94
N CYS A 330 18.70 -32.39 4.25
CA CYS A 330 18.15 -31.31 5.07
C CYS A 330 18.67 -29.94 4.64
N LEU A 331 19.96 -29.83 4.31
CA LEU A 331 20.53 -28.57 3.79
C LEU A 331 19.94 -28.21 2.42
N PHE A 332 19.79 -29.20 1.53
CA PHE A 332 19.12 -29.00 0.25
C PHE A 332 17.67 -28.48 0.45
N ILE A 333 16.90 -29.12 1.32
CA ILE A 333 15.53 -28.67 1.65
C ILE A 333 15.56 -27.26 2.22
N LEU A 334 16.47 -26.96 3.16
CA LEU A 334 16.58 -25.63 3.75
C LEU A 334 16.87 -24.54 2.71
N VAL A 335 17.78 -24.78 1.79
CA VAL A 335 18.20 -23.79 0.79
C VAL A 335 17.18 -23.68 -0.34
N PHE A 336 16.81 -24.81 -0.97
CA PHE A 336 16.03 -24.79 -2.22
C PHE A 336 14.52 -24.88 -2.02
N VAL A 337 14.04 -25.45 -0.90
CA VAL A 337 12.60 -25.58 -0.64
C VAL A 337 12.08 -24.52 0.32
N ILE A 338 12.94 -23.93 1.15
CA ILE A 338 12.53 -22.92 2.13
C ILE A 338 13.14 -21.55 1.82
N ALA A 339 14.47 -21.41 1.86
CA ALA A 339 15.12 -20.09 1.81
C ALA A 339 14.96 -19.41 0.45
N SER A 340 15.18 -20.14 -0.67
CA SER A 340 15.02 -19.58 -2.01
C SER A 340 13.56 -19.19 -2.28
N PRO A 341 12.53 -20.06 -2.10
CA PRO A 341 11.15 -19.67 -2.27
C PRO A 341 10.69 -18.58 -1.29
N ALA A 342 11.18 -18.57 -0.04
CA ALA A 342 10.88 -17.49 0.91
C ALA A 342 11.38 -16.13 0.42
N ALA A 343 12.60 -16.09 -0.14
CA ALA A 343 13.14 -14.89 -0.77
C ALA A 343 12.28 -14.46 -1.96
N GLN A 344 11.90 -15.40 -2.84
CA GLN A 344 10.98 -15.13 -3.96
C GLN A 344 9.64 -14.58 -3.45
N CYS A 345 9.02 -15.19 -2.45
CA CYS A 345 7.79 -14.70 -1.82
C CYS A 345 7.94 -13.25 -1.33
N TRP A 346 9.08 -12.93 -0.69
CA TRP A 346 9.31 -11.58 -0.22
C TRP A 346 9.39 -10.58 -1.37
N PHE A 347 10.19 -10.84 -2.40
CA PHE A 347 10.35 -9.95 -3.55
C PHE A 347 9.05 -9.77 -4.33
N LEU A 348 8.31 -10.86 -4.61
CA LEU A 348 7.02 -10.81 -5.32
C LEU A 348 5.98 -9.97 -4.57
N ASN A 349 6.00 -10.06 -3.24
CA ASN A 349 4.95 -9.43 -2.43
C ASN A 349 5.27 -8.02 -1.95
N PHE A 350 6.55 -7.59 -1.97
CA PHE A 350 6.95 -6.28 -1.45
C PHE A 350 7.67 -5.41 -2.49
N LYS A 351 8.48 -5.97 -3.38
CA LYS A 351 9.26 -5.20 -4.35
C LYS A 351 8.64 -5.17 -5.74
N TYR A 352 8.11 -6.30 -6.21
CA TYR A 352 7.58 -6.46 -7.58
C TYR A 352 6.08 -6.74 -7.61
N THR A 353 5.33 -6.18 -6.68
CA THR A 353 3.91 -6.48 -6.45
C THR A 353 3.01 -6.26 -7.65
N SER A 354 3.30 -5.23 -8.46
CA SER A 354 2.54 -4.86 -9.67
C SER A 354 3.44 -4.69 -10.90
N ASN A 355 4.72 -5.08 -10.81
CA ASN A 355 5.66 -4.95 -11.90
C ASN A 355 5.44 -6.06 -12.94
N PRO A 356 5.37 -5.78 -14.26
CA PRO A 356 5.19 -6.79 -15.31
C PRO A 356 6.26 -7.89 -15.37
N VAL A 357 7.44 -7.66 -14.77
CA VAL A 357 8.48 -8.68 -14.61
C VAL A 357 8.06 -9.84 -13.70
N ASN A 358 7.11 -9.61 -12.78
CA ASN A 358 6.54 -10.63 -11.94
C ASN A 358 5.57 -11.50 -12.76
N PRO A 359 5.80 -12.81 -12.95
CA PRO A 359 4.97 -13.67 -13.81
C PRO A 359 3.52 -13.79 -13.32
N TYR A 360 3.27 -13.56 -12.04
CA TYR A 360 1.93 -13.60 -11.46
C TYR A 360 1.16 -12.28 -11.61
N VAL A 361 1.80 -11.24 -12.12
CA VAL A 361 1.15 -9.96 -12.44
C VAL A 361 0.31 -10.08 -13.70
N TYR A 362 -0.97 -9.83 -13.59
CA TYR A 362 -1.94 -9.94 -14.67
C TYR A 362 -2.93 -8.77 -14.62
N ALA A 363 -2.92 -7.91 -15.64
CA ALA A 363 -3.77 -6.72 -15.71
C ALA A 363 -3.72 -5.83 -14.44
N HIS A 364 -2.54 -5.73 -13.80
CA HIS A 364 -2.37 -4.97 -12.57
C HIS A 364 -2.48 -3.48 -12.80
N THR A 365 -3.00 -2.81 -11.81
CA THR A 365 -3.05 -1.35 -11.74
C THR A 365 -1.64 -0.79 -11.68
N SER A 366 -1.34 0.16 -12.57
CA SER A 366 -0.09 0.89 -12.57
C SER A 366 0.04 1.80 -11.35
N MET A 367 1.25 2.12 -10.95
CA MET A 367 1.51 3.11 -9.90
C MET A 367 1.04 4.52 -10.28
N ASP A 368 0.89 4.80 -11.58
CA ASP A 368 0.40 6.08 -12.08
C ASP A 368 -1.03 6.40 -11.62
N VAL A 369 -1.81 5.39 -11.23
CA VAL A 369 -3.16 5.62 -10.68
C VAL A 369 -3.12 6.53 -9.44
N PHE A 370 -2.08 6.42 -8.61
CA PHE A 370 -1.95 7.28 -7.43
C PHE A 370 -1.74 8.74 -7.81
N GLN A 371 -1.00 9.02 -8.88
CA GLN A 371 -0.85 10.37 -9.42
C GLN A 371 -2.18 10.91 -9.97
N MET A 372 -2.97 10.04 -10.65
CA MET A 372 -4.31 10.44 -11.10
C MET A 372 -5.19 10.85 -9.93
N ILE A 373 -5.26 10.02 -8.89
CA ILE A 373 -6.13 10.24 -7.73
C ILE A 373 -5.64 11.43 -6.91
N GLU A 374 -4.34 11.61 -6.76
CA GLU A 374 -3.76 12.79 -6.10
C GLU A 374 -4.16 14.08 -6.80
N ALA A 375 -4.07 14.13 -8.14
CA ALA A 375 -4.48 15.30 -8.91
C ALA A 375 -5.98 15.61 -8.76
N VAL A 376 -6.84 14.58 -8.76
CA VAL A 376 -8.28 14.73 -8.52
C VAL A 376 -8.56 15.24 -7.09
N ASN A 377 -7.84 14.72 -6.08
CA ASN A 377 -7.97 15.17 -4.70
C ASN A 377 -7.50 16.63 -4.54
N LYS A 378 -6.39 17.04 -5.16
CA LYS A 378 -5.93 18.44 -5.17
C LYS A 378 -6.98 19.38 -5.77
N ALA A 379 -7.59 18.97 -6.89
CA ALA A 379 -8.66 19.74 -7.50
C ALA A 379 -9.91 19.83 -6.60
N ALA A 380 -10.24 18.76 -5.88
CA ALA A 380 -11.34 18.76 -4.92
C ALA A 380 -11.08 19.71 -3.74
N LEU A 381 -9.85 19.73 -3.21
CA LEU A 381 -9.45 20.66 -2.13
C LEU A 381 -9.50 22.13 -2.58
N ALA A 382 -9.21 22.42 -3.86
CA ALA A 382 -9.32 23.77 -4.43
C ALA A 382 -10.76 24.19 -4.78
N SER A 383 -11.70 23.23 -4.72
CA SER A 383 -13.12 23.47 -5.01
C SER A 383 -13.92 23.68 -3.73
N ASP A 384 -14.89 24.62 -3.77
CA ASP A 384 -15.85 24.82 -2.69
C ASP A 384 -16.75 23.59 -2.44
N LYS A 385 -16.75 22.62 -3.38
CA LYS A 385 -17.54 21.39 -3.32
C LYS A 385 -16.82 20.24 -2.61
N GLY A 386 -15.51 20.29 -2.43
CA GLY A 386 -14.75 19.21 -1.82
C GLY A 386 -15.02 17.86 -2.50
N GLN A 387 -15.43 16.84 -1.76
CA GLN A 387 -15.75 15.50 -2.28
C GLN A 387 -17.10 15.43 -3.05
N ASP A 388 -17.90 16.50 -3.06
CA ASP A 388 -19.08 16.61 -3.93
C ASP A 388 -18.71 17.15 -5.33
N LEU A 389 -17.43 17.31 -5.64
CA LEU A 389 -16.95 17.73 -6.95
C LEU A 389 -17.29 16.67 -8.02
N PRO A 390 -18.02 17.04 -9.12
CA PRO A 390 -18.32 16.10 -10.18
C PRO A 390 -17.05 15.65 -10.93
N VAL A 391 -16.90 14.33 -11.10
CA VAL A 391 -15.83 13.70 -11.88
C VAL A 391 -16.47 12.84 -12.97
N TYR A 392 -16.07 13.07 -14.22
CA TYR A 392 -16.54 12.32 -15.38
C TYR A 392 -15.44 11.36 -15.84
N VAL A 393 -15.73 10.05 -15.82
CA VAL A 393 -14.81 8.99 -16.20
C VAL A 393 -15.32 8.32 -17.48
N ILE A 394 -14.51 8.34 -18.54
CA ILE A 394 -14.90 7.83 -19.86
C ILE A 394 -13.92 6.78 -20.34
N ALA A 395 -14.42 5.57 -20.62
CA ALA A 395 -13.65 4.49 -21.23
C ALA A 395 -14.51 3.65 -22.14
N SER A 396 -14.03 3.34 -23.34
CA SER A 396 -14.66 2.33 -24.18
C SER A 396 -14.74 1.00 -23.44
N ASP A 397 -15.81 0.24 -23.70
CA ASP A 397 -16.02 -1.10 -23.15
C ASP A 397 -15.97 -1.19 -21.61
N SER A 398 -16.28 -0.07 -20.90
CA SER A 398 -16.22 0.02 -19.45
C SER A 398 -14.81 -0.28 -18.86
N ASP A 399 -13.76 -0.01 -19.62
CA ASP A 399 -12.36 -0.30 -19.28
C ASP A 399 -11.75 0.71 -18.29
N TYR A 400 -12.55 1.18 -17.31
CA TYR A 400 -12.17 2.16 -16.29
C TYR A 400 -11.78 1.52 -14.94
N TRP A 401 -11.90 0.21 -14.79
CA TRP A 401 -11.47 -0.44 -13.56
C TRP A 401 -9.95 -0.36 -13.36
N PRO A 402 -9.47 -0.05 -12.14
CA PRO A 402 -10.16 -0.01 -10.82
C PRO A 402 -10.51 1.40 -10.30
N LEU A 403 -10.71 2.40 -11.15
CA LEU A 403 -11.00 3.78 -10.72
C LEU A 403 -12.20 3.89 -9.75
N PRO A 404 -13.30 3.09 -9.86
CA PRO A 404 -14.38 3.16 -8.87
C PRO A 404 -13.92 2.96 -7.43
N TRP A 405 -12.96 2.06 -7.20
CA TRP A 405 -12.38 1.88 -5.89
C TRP A 405 -11.63 3.11 -5.38
N TYR A 406 -10.81 3.71 -6.21
CA TYR A 406 -9.98 4.85 -5.83
C TYR A 406 -10.76 6.17 -5.70
N LEU A 407 -11.87 6.31 -6.45
CA LEU A 407 -12.75 7.49 -6.42
C LEU A 407 -13.96 7.32 -5.48
N ARG A 408 -14.04 6.25 -4.69
CA ARG A 408 -15.20 5.92 -3.86
C ARG A 408 -15.60 6.97 -2.83
N ASN A 409 -14.67 7.85 -2.44
CA ASN A 409 -14.95 8.95 -1.52
C ASN A 409 -15.64 10.13 -2.19
N PHE A 410 -15.66 10.19 -3.53
CA PHE A 410 -16.34 11.22 -4.28
C PHE A 410 -17.79 10.81 -4.51
N LYS A 411 -18.74 11.70 -4.16
CA LYS A 411 -20.17 11.37 -4.23
C LYS A 411 -20.77 11.51 -5.63
N GLN A 412 -20.12 12.28 -6.52
CA GLN A 412 -20.60 12.58 -7.87
C GLN A 412 -19.60 12.12 -8.93
N VAL A 413 -19.35 10.83 -8.99
CA VAL A 413 -18.54 10.22 -10.05
C VAL A 413 -19.45 9.52 -11.04
N GLY A 414 -19.38 9.91 -12.32
CA GLY A 414 -20.09 9.24 -13.40
C GLY A 414 -19.13 8.43 -14.27
N TYR A 415 -19.57 7.23 -14.67
CA TYR A 415 -18.80 6.29 -15.52
C TYR A 415 -19.55 6.06 -16.82
N TRP A 416 -18.92 6.34 -17.95
CA TRP A 416 -19.53 6.24 -19.27
C TRP A 416 -18.67 5.45 -20.25
N SER A 417 -19.31 4.72 -21.13
CA SER A 417 -18.67 4.02 -22.25
C SER A 417 -18.60 4.88 -23.53
N GLN A 418 -19.37 5.98 -23.59
CA GLN A 418 -19.44 6.91 -24.72
C GLN A 418 -19.43 8.35 -24.20
N ILE A 419 -19.00 9.29 -25.04
CA ILE A 419 -18.94 10.70 -24.68
C ILE A 419 -20.33 11.32 -24.81
N ASP A 420 -20.88 11.77 -23.71
CA ASP A 420 -22.16 12.49 -23.66
C ASP A 420 -21.91 14.01 -23.63
N PRO A 421 -22.72 14.85 -24.32
CA PRO A 421 -22.57 16.30 -24.30
C PRO A 421 -22.56 16.97 -22.92
N SER A 422 -23.11 16.32 -21.88
CA SER A 422 -23.06 16.81 -20.50
C SER A 422 -21.64 16.95 -19.95
N VAL A 423 -20.66 16.27 -20.54
CA VAL A 423 -19.23 16.38 -20.19
C VAL A 423 -18.71 17.82 -20.23
N CYS A 424 -19.28 18.68 -21.13
CA CYS A 424 -18.86 20.06 -21.33
C CYS A 424 -19.00 20.97 -20.10
N ASN A 425 -19.73 20.54 -19.06
CA ASN A 425 -19.93 21.30 -17.82
C ASN A 425 -19.24 20.67 -16.61
N THR A 426 -18.61 19.52 -16.77
CA THR A 426 -17.99 18.76 -15.67
C THR A 426 -16.62 19.35 -15.33
N PRO A 427 -16.34 19.63 -14.05
CA PRO A 427 -15.07 20.24 -13.64
C PRO A 427 -13.86 19.37 -13.91
N ILE A 428 -13.97 18.04 -13.75
CA ILE A 428 -12.88 17.06 -13.95
C ILE A 428 -13.34 15.95 -14.88
N ILE A 429 -12.52 15.64 -15.88
CA ILE A 429 -12.75 14.59 -16.84
C ILE A 429 -11.51 13.69 -16.85
N LEU A 430 -11.71 12.39 -16.62
CA LEU A 430 -10.71 11.36 -16.82
C LEU A 430 -11.13 10.53 -18.04
N ALA A 431 -10.31 10.43 -19.05
CA ALA A 431 -10.66 9.76 -20.30
C ALA A 431 -9.56 8.80 -20.76
N ASN A 432 -9.96 7.63 -21.26
CA ASN A 432 -9.05 6.74 -21.96
C ASN A 432 -8.45 7.48 -23.17
N ALA A 433 -7.14 7.38 -23.38
CA ALA A 433 -6.42 8.09 -24.43
C ALA A 433 -6.94 7.82 -25.84
N LYS A 434 -7.60 6.67 -26.07
CA LYS A 434 -8.23 6.34 -27.36
C LYS A 434 -9.41 7.26 -27.71
N LEU A 435 -10.07 7.84 -26.70
CA LEU A 435 -11.23 8.71 -26.88
C LEU A 435 -10.88 10.19 -26.86
N GLU A 436 -9.59 10.55 -26.74
CA GLU A 436 -9.12 11.92 -26.57
C GLU A 436 -9.55 12.86 -27.70
N GLN A 437 -9.37 12.44 -28.97
CA GLN A 437 -9.73 13.28 -30.11
C GLN A 437 -11.23 13.55 -30.17
N GLU A 438 -12.05 12.54 -29.93
CA GLU A 438 -13.49 12.68 -29.86
C GLU A 438 -13.92 13.59 -28.72
N LEU A 439 -13.33 13.40 -27.52
CA LEU A 439 -13.58 14.23 -26.34
C LEU A 439 -13.28 15.71 -26.62
N LEU A 440 -12.11 16.01 -27.17
CA LEU A 440 -11.73 17.38 -27.51
C LEU A 440 -12.68 17.97 -28.55
N GLY A 441 -13.12 17.18 -29.53
CA GLY A 441 -14.14 17.58 -30.49
C GLY A 441 -15.45 17.99 -29.80
N VAL A 442 -15.96 17.20 -28.86
CA VAL A 442 -17.19 17.52 -28.11
C VAL A 442 -17.00 18.75 -27.22
N LEU A 443 -15.92 18.86 -26.47
CA LEU A 443 -15.65 19.97 -25.54
C LEU A 443 -15.63 21.33 -26.25
N TYR A 444 -15.12 21.37 -27.48
CA TYR A 444 -14.91 22.67 -28.18
C TYR A 444 -15.92 22.94 -29.31
N SER A 445 -16.64 21.93 -29.85
CA SER A 445 -17.59 22.15 -30.94
C SER A 445 -19.06 22.14 -30.52
N VAL A 446 -19.42 21.40 -29.46
CA VAL A 446 -20.82 21.28 -29.03
C VAL A 446 -21.33 22.51 -28.27
N PRO A 447 -20.58 23.14 -27.32
CA PRO A 447 -21.05 24.32 -26.65
C PRO A 447 -21.20 25.53 -27.58
N ARG A 448 -22.30 26.30 -27.42
CA ARG A 448 -22.54 27.52 -28.19
C ARG A 448 -21.49 28.61 -27.87
N PRO A 449 -21.22 29.54 -28.79
CA PRO A 449 -20.39 30.70 -28.51
C PRO A 449 -20.86 31.41 -27.22
N GLY A 450 -19.92 31.68 -26.30
CA GLY A 450 -20.22 32.27 -24.99
C GLY A 450 -20.62 31.29 -23.89
N GLN A 451 -20.76 29.97 -24.21
CA GLN A 451 -21.06 28.91 -23.23
C GLN A 451 -19.95 27.88 -23.15
N LYS A 452 -18.80 28.09 -23.81
CA LYS A 452 -17.64 27.17 -23.81
C LYS A 452 -16.87 27.34 -22.52
N ASN A 453 -16.57 26.20 -21.89
CA ASN A 453 -15.59 26.15 -20.83
C ASN A 453 -14.20 25.86 -21.43
N LEU A 454 -13.17 26.47 -20.90
CA LEU A 454 -11.80 26.14 -21.21
C LEU A 454 -11.35 24.97 -20.34
N TYR A 455 -10.69 23.98 -20.94
CA TYR A 455 -10.11 22.83 -20.27
C TYR A 455 -8.61 22.81 -20.50
N VAL A 456 -7.88 22.47 -19.46
CA VAL A 456 -6.44 22.26 -19.50
C VAL A 456 -6.13 20.81 -19.11
N PRO A 457 -5.00 20.25 -19.58
CA PRO A 457 -4.58 18.93 -19.11
C PRO A 457 -4.35 18.93 -17.60
N LEU A 458 -4.94 17.95 -16.90
CA LEU A 458 -4.76 17.73 -15.47
C LEU A 458 -3.39 17.07 -15.18
N PHE A 459 -2.82 16.38 -16.16
CA PHE A 459 -1.51 15.70 -16.09
C PHE A 459 -0.59 16.22 -17.18
N GLU A 460 0.69 16.40 -16.85
CA GLU A 460 1.71 16.84 -17.85
C GLU A 460 1.93 15.78 -18.96
N LYS A 461 1.70 14.52 -18.67
CA LYS A 461 1.80 13.39 -19.60
C LYS A 461 0.64 12.43 -19.38
N LYS A 462 0.35 11.60 -20.39
CA LYS A 462 -0.62 10.49 -20.22
C LYS A 462 -0.12 9.54 -19.15
N LEU A 463 -1.02 9.10 -18.27
CA LEU A 463 -0.75 8.17 -17.19
C LEU A 463 -1.31 6.81 -17.54
N GLN A 464 -0.64 5.75 -17.10
CA GLN A 464 -1.11 4.39 -17.32
C GLN A 464 -2.01 3.93 -16.16
N LEU A 465 -3.24 3.57 -16.45
CA LEU A 465 -4.10 2.91 -15.46
C LEU A 465 -3.66 1.46 -15.24
N ARG A 466 -3.29 0.80 -16.33
CA ARG A 466 -2.74 -0.56 -16.40
C ARG A 466 -1.72 -0.61 -17.53
N PRO A 467 -0.83 -1.61 -17.59
CA PRO A 467 0.14 -1.74 -18.68
C PRO A 467 -0.55 -1.66 -20.05
N GLY A 468 -0.16 -0.66 -20.86
CA GLY A 468 -0.71 -0.42 -22.19
C GLY A 468 -2.08 0.28 -22.25
N VAL A 469 -2.64 0.68 -21.10
CA VAL A 469 -3.92 1.41 -21.03
C VAL A 469 -3.67 2.82 -20.53
N GLU A 470 -3.51 3.74 -21.48
CA GLU A 470 -3.18 5.15 -21.21
C GLU A 470 -4.45 6.00 -20.99
N TRP A 471 -4.32 6.96 -20.08
CA TRP A 471 -5.38 7.89 -19.69
C TRP A 471 -4.91 9.33 -19.73
N GLY A 472 -5.80 10.22 -20.19
CA GLY A 472 -5.69 11.67 -20.06
C GLY A 472 -6.62 12.19 -18.97
N GLY A 473 -6.21 13.28 -18.35
CA GLY A 473 -7.05 14.04 -17.41
C GLY A 473 -7.24 15.47 -17.93
N TYR A 474 -8.44 16.01 -17.76
CA TYR A 474 -8.78 17.39 -18.12
C TYR A 474 -9.49 18.04 -16.95
N ILE A 475 -9.09 19.25 -16.65
CA ILE A 475 -9.69 20.08 -15.61
C ILE A 475 -10.15 21.42 -16.21
N ARG A 476 -11.28 21.91 -15.75
CA ARG A 476 -11.78 23.21 -16.17
C ARG A 476 -10.84 24.33 -15.71
N GLN A 477 -10.55 25.29 -16.59
CA GLN A 477 -9.54 26.33 -16.36
C GLN A 477 -9.77 27.12 -15.06
N ASP A 478 -11.02 27.45 -14.73
CA ASP A 478 -11.34 28.20 -13.50
C ASP A 478 -11.02 27.42 -12.22
N LEU A 479 -11.11 26.10 -12.27
CA LEU A 479 -10.72 25.23 -11.16
C LEU A 479 -9.20 24.99 -11.15
N TRP A 480 -8.57 24.86 -12.31
CA TRP A 480 -7.11 24.80 -12.46
C TRP A 480 -6.45 26.05 -11.87
N ASP A 481 -6.97 27.24 -12.22
CA ASP A 481 -6.43 28.49 -11.71
C ASP A 481 -6.58 28.57 -10.17
N ARG A 482 -7.73 28.10 -9.63
CA ARG A 482 -7.91 27.99 -8.17
C ARG A 482 -7.01 26.93 -7.54
N MET A 483 -6.79 25.81 -8.20
CA MET A 483 -5.89 24.74 -7.72
C MET A 483 -4.44 25.23 -7.65
N ASN A 484 -3.99 25.97 -8.66
CA ASN A 484 -2.64 26.54 -8.71
C ASN A 484 -2.50 27.79 -7.84
N THR A 485 -3.57 28.58 -7.66
CA THR A 485 -3.60 29.69 -6.69
C THR A 485 -3.85 29.20 -5.25
N ALA A 486 -4.36 27.99 -5.09
CA ALA A 486 -4.61 27.32 -3.80
C ALA A 486 -3.53 26.26 -3.47
N ASP A 487 -2.42 26.22 -4.21
CA ASP A 487 -1.31 25.33 -3.82
C ASP A 487 -0.84 25.75 -2.41
N PRO A 488 -1.06 24.92 -1.38
CA PRO A 488 -0.63 25.24 -0.03
C PRO A 488 0.87 25.56 0.04
N ALA A 489 1.68 24.96 -0.84
CA ALA A 489 3.10 25.20 -0.91
C ALA A 489 3.45 26.59 -1.47
N GLU A 490 2.70 27.11 -2.47
CA GLU A 490 2.90 28.50 -2.92
C GLU A 490 2.35 29.51 -1.92
N LYS A 491 1.20 29.25 -1.28
CA LYS A 491 0.69 30.09 -0.18
C LYS A 491 1.57 29.97 1.07
N GLU A 492 2.12 28.81 1.37
CA GLU A 492 3.08 28.62 2.47
C GLU A 492 4.39 29.37 2.15
N ASN A 493 4.85 29.36 0.90
CA ASN A 493 6.03 30.12 0.44
C ASN A 493 5.77 31.62 0.42
N GLU A 494 4.61 32.08 -0.02
CA GLU A 494 4.22 33.49 0.06
C GLU A 494 3.94 33.96 1.49
N GLN A 495 3.36 33.09 2.34
CA GLN A 495 2.95 33.41 3.70
C GLN A 495 4.13 33.44 4.68
N LEU A 496 5.16 32.66 4.49
CA LEU A 496 6.36 32.63 5.36
C LEU A 496 7.50 33.51 4.85
N GLY A 497 7.32 34.17 3.72
CA GLY A 497 8.20 35.25 3.28
C GLY A 497 9.54 34.82 2.71
N VAL A 498 9.65 33.63 2.16
CA VAL A 498 10.81 33.19 1.37
C VAL A 498 10.43 33.16 -0.09
N ASN A 499 10.82 34.17 -0.87
CA ASN A 499 10.52 34.23 -2.30
C ASN A 499 11.41 33.27 -3.11
N PRO A 500 10.86 32.55 -4.11
CA PRO A 500 11.68 31.71 -5.00
C PRO A 500 12.69 32.54 -5.77
N LEU A 501 13.84 31.94 -6.03
CA LEU A 501 14.95 32.57 -6.79
C LEU A 501 14.53 32.87 -8.25
N ASP A 502 14.78 34.12 -8.70
CA ASP A 502 14.63 34.45 -10.12
C ASP A 502 15.77 33.78 -10.91
N LYS A 503 15.43 32.78 -11.74
CA LYS A 503 16.38 32.02 -12.60
C LYS A 503 17.23 32.89 -13.52
N LYS A 504 16.82 34.15 -13.78
CA LYS A 504 17.60 35.09 -14.63
C LYS A 504 18.81 35.70 -13.94
N GLN A 505 18.94 35.54 -12.61
CA GLN A 505 20.01 36.20 -11.84
C GLN A 505 21.29 35.37 -11.65
N ILE A 506 21.22 34.03 -11.85
CA ILE A 506 22.35 33.12 -11.65
C ILE A 506 22.54 32.27 -12.93
N GLU A 507 23.72 32.33 -13.55
CA GLU A 507 24.05 31.53 -14.71
C GLU A 507 24.13 30.03 -14.39
N ASN A 508 23.67 29.17 -15.31
CA ASN A 508 23.65 27.71 -15.18
C ASN A 508 22.91 27.21 -13.94
N LEU A 509 21.89 27.93 -13.46
CA LEU A 509 21.04 27.52 -12.40
C LEU A 509 20.00 26.51 -12.91
N VAL A 510 19.96 25.31 -12.31
CA VAL A 510 18.92 24.32 -12.53
C VAL A 510 18.13 24.15 -11.24
N HIS A 511 16.83 23.99 -11.40
CA HIS A 511 15.87 23.87 -10.28
C HIS A 511 15.13 22.56 -10.39
N PHE A 512 15.00 21.86 -9.27
CA PHE A 512 14.27 20.60 -9.10
C PHE A 512 13.36 20.70 -7.89
N SER A 513 12.17 20.11 -7.96
CA SER A 513 11.22 20.07 -6.87
C SER A 513 10.64 18.66 -6.66
N HIS A 514 10.26 18.35 -5.44
CA HIS A 514 9.70 17.06 -5.05
C HIS A 514 8.79 17.23 -3.84
N THR A 515 7.60 16.61 -3.89
CA THR A 515 6.63 16.69 -2.79
C THR A 515 6.78 15.48 -1.87
N ALA A 516 7.09 15.73 -0.60
CA ALA A 516 7.20 14.74 0.46
C ALA A 516 6.95 15.40 1.84
N MET A 517 6.67 14.63 2.90
CA MET A 517 6.42 15.13 4.25
C MET A 517 5.37 16.27 4.32
N ASN A 518 4.36 16.19 3.44
CA ASN A 518 3.29 17.18 3.30
C ASN A 518 3.80 18.60 2.96
N THR A 519 4.91 18.72 2.23
CA THR A 519 5.50 19.98 1.75
C THR A 519 6.25 19.75 0.43
N THR A 520 6.73 20.82 -0.20
CA THR A 520 7.57 20.73 -1.39
C THR A 520 9.02 20.97 -1.02
N PHE A 521 9.88 20.00 -1.32
CA PHE A 521 11.32 20.18 -1.26
C PHE A 521 11.81 20.73 -2.60
N GLU A 522 12.66 21.76 -2.58
CA GLU A 522 13.22 22.36 -3.76
C GLU A 522 14.75 22.41 -3.66
N VAL A 523 15.42 22.14 -4.76
CA VAL A 523 16.87 22.18 -4.85
C VAL A 523 17.28 23.01 -6.05
N TYR A 524 17.99 24.11 -5.81
CA TYR A 524 18.58 24.99 -6.80
C TYR A 524 20.07 24.67 -6.87
N ILE A 525 20.54 24.20 -8.03
CA ILE A 525 21.93 23.77 -8.23
C ILE A 525 22.56 24.64 -9.32
N GLN A 526 23.74 25.23 -9.03
CA GLN A 526 24.53 25.84 -10.07
C GLN A 526 25.58 24.85 -10.59
N ASP A 527 25.29 24.21 -11.74
CA ASP A 527 26.20 23.25 -12.40
C ASP A 527 26.00 23.29 -13.92
N THR A 528 27.08 23.23 -14.66
CA THR A 528 27.08 23.17 -16.14
C THR A 528 26.60 21.81 -16.66
N ARG A 529 26.63 20.76 -15.83
CA ARG A 529 26.25 19.39 -16.14
C ARG A 529 24.79 19.12 -15.74
N GLY A 530 23.82 19.78 -16.39
CA GLY A 530 22.42 19.75 -16.02
C GLY A 530 21.81 18.33 -15.83
N THR A 531 22.21 17.35 -16.67
CA THR A 531 21.78 15.95 -16.54
C THR A 531 22.33 15.32 -15.25
N TYR A 532 23.59 15.60 -14.90
CA TYR A 532 24.21 15.09 -13.68
C TYR A 532 23.57 15.71 -12.43
N ALA A 533 23.36 17.04 -12.44
CA ALA A 533 22.64 17.73 -11.38
C ALA A 533 21.22 17.14 -11.16
N GLY A 534 20.53 16.80 -12.26
CA GLY A 534 19.22 16.13 -12.18
C GLY A 534 19.27 14.71 -11.60
N GLN A 535 20.35 13.98 -11.80
CA GLN A 535 20.54 12.66 -11.17
C GLN A 535 20.79 12.80 -9.66
N ALA A 536 21.64 13.76 -9.26
CA ALA A 536 21.91 14.06 -7.86
C ALA A 536 20.64 14.53 -7.13
N ALA A 537 19.86 15.44 -7.71
CA ALA A 537 18.59 15.88 -7.15
C ALA A 537 17.62 14.71 -6.96
N ARG A 538 17.50 13.80 -7.94
CA ARG A 538 16.65 12.60 -7.79
C ARG A 538 17.15 11.67 -6.68
N ALA A 539 18.46 11.51 -6.51
CA ALA A 539 19.03 10.73 -5.41
C ALA A 539 18.68 11.35 -4.06
N ALA A 540 18.80 12.67 -3.93
CA ALA A 540 18.46 13.43 -2.75
C ALA A 540 16.95 13.32 -2.42
N PHE A 541 16.06 13.44 -3.39
CA PHE A 541 14.62 13.30 -3.18
C PHE A 541 14.21 11.88 -2.80
N LYS A 542 14.88 10.86 -3.35
CA LYS A 542 14.66 9.48 -2.93
C LYS A 542 15.03 9.26 -1.45
N GLU A 543 16.04 9.97 -0.97
CA GLU A 543 16.40 9.96 0.45
C GLU A 543 15.33 10.63 1.31
N VAL A 544 14.69 11.71 0.83
CA VAL A 544 13.55 12.33 1.51
C VAL A 544 12.37 11.37 1.62
N ASP A 545 12.04 10.64 0.54
CA ASP A 545 10.97 9.62 0.57
C ASP A 545 11.27 8.50 1.58
N ARG A 546 12.55 8.07 1.66
CA ARG A 546 12.99 7.09 2.67
C ARG A 546 12.78 7.62 4.07
N LEU A 547 13.18 8.86 4.33
CA LEU A 547 13.02 9.50 5.64
C LEU A 547 11.56 9.70 6.00
N GLU A 548 10.68 10.06 5.05
CA GLU A 548 9.24 10.13 5.31
C GLU A 548 8.69 8.77 5.77
N SER A 549 9.13 7.69 5.12
CA SER A 549 8.71 6.34 5.50
C SER A 549 9.13 5.93 6.90
N LEU A 550 10.18 6.53 7.46
CA LEU A 550 10.72 6.26 8.81
C LEU A 550 10.14 7.22 9.87
N LEU A 551 10.05 8.52 9.54
CA LEU A 551 9.78 9.59 10.51
C LEU A 551 8.31 10.00 10.60
N SER A 552 7.45 9.54 9.68
CA SER A 552 6.04 9.92 9.65
C SER A 552 5.23 9.22 10.75
N ARG A 553 4.58 9.99 11.63
CA ARG A 553 3.63 9.46 12.62
C ARG A 553 2.34 8.91 12.01
N PHE A 554 2.06 9.19 10.75
CA PHE A 554 0.84 8.77 10.03
C PHE A 554 1.03 7.42 9.35
N ILE A 555 2.27 6.94 9.21
CA ILE A 555 2.60 5.63 8.65
C ILE A 555 2.77 4.64 9.82
N GLN A 556 1.88 3.64 9.90
CA GLN A 556 1.88 2.69 11.04
C GLN A 556 3.17 1.89 11.18
N ASN A 557 3.81 1.55 10.06
CA ASN A 557 5.04 0.75 10.03
C ASN A 557 6.32 1.63 10.02
N SER A 558 6.19 2.95 10.08
CA SER A 558 7.34 3.83 10.30
C SER A 558 7.93 3.59 11.71
N ASP A 559 9.17 4.00 11.92
CA ASP A 559 9.76 3.91 13.26
C ASP A 559 8.96 4.74 14.28
N ILE A 560 8.55 5.96 13.91
CA ILE A 560 7.71 6.80 14.77
C ILE A 560 6.33 6.18 15.02
N GLY A 561 5.70 5.58 14.01
CA GLY A 561 4.44 4.84 14.16
C GLY A 561 4.59 3.64 15.11
N ARG A 562 5.68 2.89 14.99
CA ARG A 562 6.02 1.76 15.86
C ARG A 562 6.30 2.20 17.30
N ILE A 563 7.07 3.27 17.50
CA ILE A 563 7.34 3.85 18.84
C ILE A 563 6.03 4.31 19.49
N ASN A 564 5.15 4.97 18.74
CA ASN A 564 3.86 5.44 19.23
C ASN A 564 2.88 4.31 19.59
N ALA A 565 3.10 3.10 19.08
CA ALA A 565 2.27 1.91 19.33
C ALA A 565 2.87 0.97 20.40
N VAL A 566 4.12 1.20 20.83
CA VAL A 566 4.83 0.31 21.76
C VAL A 566 4.25 0.38 23.19
N LYS A 567 4.36 -0.73 23.91
CA LYS A 567 4.02 -0.75 25.34
C LYS A 567 5.14 -0.09 26.16
N PRO A 568 4.79 0.59 27.25
CA PRO A 568 5.80 1.15 28.17
C PRO A 568 6.82 0.11 28.62
N ASN A 569 8.07 0.54 28.73
CA ASN A 569 9.24 -0.27 29.11
C ASN A 569 9.56 -1.41 28.13
N GLN A 570 9.09 -1.31 26.89
CA GLN A 570 9.49 -2.20 25.81
C GLN A 570 10.46 -1.46 24.89
N GLU A 571 11.62 -2.06 24.65
CA GLU A 571 12.65 -1.54 23.75
C GLU A 571 12.33 -1.87 22.30
N ILE A 572 12.52 -0.90 21.40
CA ILE A 572 12.36 -1.03 19.94
C ILE A 572 13.65 -0.62 19.26
N ILE A 573 14.15 -1.46 18.35
CA ILE A 573 15.24 -1.12 17.43
C ILE A 573 14.66 -0.26 16.30
N ILE A 574 15.36 0.84 16.00
CA ILE A 574 14.98 1.83 15.01
C ILE A 574 16.13 2.10 14.03
N ASP A 575 15.80 2.73 12.91
CA ASP A 575 16.78 3.13 11.90
C ASP A 575 17.77 4.17 12.47
N PRO A 576 19.07 4.16 12.07
CA PRO A 576 20.07 5.14 12.50
C PRO A 576 19.65 6.60 12.28
N ASP A 577 18.93 6.91 11.20
CA ASP A 577 18.46 8.27 10.93
C ASP A 577 17.31 8.67 11.87
N THR A 578 16.40 7.76 12.20
CA THR A 578 15.39 7.99 13.24
C THR A 578 16.05 8.25 14.59
N PHE A 579 17.05 7.44 14.94
CA PHE A 579 17.81 7.60 16.16
C PHE A 579 18.52 8.97 16.25
N LYS A 580 19.22 9.37 15.17
CA LYS A 580 19.92 10.66 15.08
C LYS A 580 18.93 11.85 15.14
N CYS A 581 17.79 11.76 14.47
CA CYS A 581 16.74 12.78 14.54
C CYS A 581 16.21 12.94 15.97
N LEU A 582 15.98 11.86 16.70
CA LEU A 582 15.55 11.88 18.09
C LEU A 582 16.65 12.41 19.03
N GLN A 583 17.93 12.16 18.75
CA GLN A 583 19.04 12.77 19.48
C GLN A 583 19.05 14.30 19.32
N VAL A 584 18.87 14.81 18.08
CA VAL A 584 18.78 16.25 17.82
C VAL A 584 17.55 16.85 18.53
N ALA A 585 16.42 16.14 18.55
CA ALA A 585 15.23 16.55 19.28
C ALA A 585 15.51 16.63 20.80
N GLY A 586 16.24 15.68 21.35
CA GLY A 586 16.69 15.68 22.75
C GLY A 586 17.63 16.84 23.05
N GLN A 587 18.55 17.15 22.15
CA GLN A 587 19.43 18.32 22.24
C GLN A 587 18.64 19.64 22.25
N ALA A 588 17.68 19.77 21.29
CA ALA A 588 16.81 20.94 21.24
C ALA A 588 15.96 21.08 22.52
N TRP A 589 15.43 19.97 23.04
CA TRP A 589 14.70 19.94 24.30
C TRP A 589 15.55 20.46 25.47
N GLN A 590 16.82 20.04 25.58
CA GLN A 590 17.75 20.49 26.63
C GLN A 590 18.11 21.98 26.48
N LEU A 591 18.45 22.42 25.27
CA LEU A 591 18.83 23.81 24.98
C LEU A 591 17.71 24.79 25.24
N THR A 592 16.45 24.36 25.10
CA THR A 592 15.26 25.21 25.24
C THR A 592 14.53 25.03 26.58
N ASP A 593 15.12 24.29 27.52
CA ASP A 593 14.52 23.96 28.82
C ASP A 593 13.11 23.34 28.67
N GLY A 594 12.92 22.50 27.64
CA GLY A 594 11.70 21.80 27.39
C GLY A 594 10.62 22.61 26.62
N ALA A 595 10.95 23.77 26.06
CA ALA A 595 10.03 24.52 25.20
C ALA A 595 9.81 23.84 23.86
N PHE A 596 10.82 23.12 23.33
CA PHE A 596 10.64 22.17 22.22
C PHE A 596 10.49 20.78 22.81
N ASP A 597 9.39 20.09 22.51
CA ASP A 597 9.15 18.71 22.96
C ASP A 597 8.35 17.91 21.93
N VAL A 598 8.96 16.86 21.37
CA VAL A 598 8.35 16.03 20.34
C VAL A 598 7.36 14.99 20.89
N THR A 599 7.20 14.86 22.20
CA THR A 599 6.35 13.85 22.84
C THR A 599 4.87 14.24 22.91
N LEU A 600 4.52 15.46 22.49
CA LEU A 600 3.20 16.08 22.66
C LEU A 600 2.19 15.76 21.55
N GLY A 601 2.44 14.76 20.70
CA GLY A 601 1.64 14.48 19.54
C GLY A 601 0.14 14.28 19.80
N ASN A 602 -0.24 13.66 20.91
CA ASN A 602 -1.64 13.50 21.29
C ASN A 602 -2.33 14.82 21.67
N ILE A 603 -1.59 15.74 22.34
CA ILE A 603 -2.10 17.07 22.70
C ILE A 603 -2.29 17.92 21.44
N ILE A 604 -1.29 17.91 20.55
CA ILE A 604 -1.37 18.60 19.25
C ILE A 604 -2.55 18.07 18.41
N ALA A 605 -2.75 16.74 18.37
CA ALA A 605 -3.86 16.13 17.65
C ALA A 605 -5.24 16.55 18.23
N ALA A 606 -5.37 16.61 19.55
CA ALA A 606 -6.59 17.06 20.21
C ALA A 606 -6.92 18.52 19.88
N TRP A 607 -5.93 19.41 19.88
CA TRP A 607 -6.13 20.80 19.45
C TRP A 607 -6.50 20.93 17.97
N LYS A 608 -5.85 20.18 17.09
CA LYS A 608 -6.17 20.21 15.66
C LYS A 608 -7.58 19.69 15.36
N SER A 609 -8.10 18.75 16.17
CA SER A 609 -9.49 18.25 16.04
C SER A 609 -10.54 19.15 16.69
N GLY A 610 -10.15 20.27 17.33
CA GLY A 610 -11.05 21.18 18.03
C GLY A 610 -11.50 20.69 19.42
N ASP A 611 -10.96 19.55 19.92
CA ASP A 611 -11.30 18.99 21.23
C ASP A 611 -10.43 19.57 22.34
N SER A 612 -10.76 20.82 22.71
CA SER A 612 -10.02 21.55 23.74
C SER A 612 -10.09 20.87 25.12
N GLN A 613 -11.19 20.18 25.44
CA GLN A 613 -11.35 19.49 26.73
C GLN A 613 -10.40 18.31 26.83
N LYS A 614 -10.30 17.52 25.74
CA LYS A 614 -9.34 16.41 25.65
C LYS A 614 -7.90 16.90 25.71
N ALA A 615 -7.58 18.00 25.03
CA ALA A 615 -6.25 18.59 25.06
C ALA A 615 -5.84 19.01 26.48
N LEU A 616 -6.73 19.67 27.24
CA LEU A 616 -6.50 20.07 28.62
C LEU A 616 -6.39 18.87 29.59
N PHE A 617 -7.19 17.82 29.37
CA PHE A 617 -7.09 16.58 30.14
C PHE A 617 -5.74 15.91 29.93
N LEU A 618 -5.26 15.82 28.69
CA LEU A 618 -3.94 15.25 28.35
C LEU A 618 -2.79 16.10 28.91
N GLN A 619 -2.97 17.41 28.99
CA GLN A 619 -1.98 18.33 29.58
C GLN A 619 -1.74 18.09 31.07
N ALA A 620 -2.75 17.66 31.83
CA ALA A 620 -2.62 17.38 33.27
C ALA A 620 -1.56 16.30 33.58
N ASN A 621 -1.40 15.34 32.64
CA ASN A 621 -0.40 14.27 32.71
C ASN A 621 0.49 14.30 31.45
N ARG A 622 1.03 15.50 31.15
CA ARG A 622 1.78 15.67 29.89
C ARG A 622 3.04 14.78 29.86
N PRO A 623 3.31 14.15 28.71
CA PRO A 623 4.58 13.47 28.50
C PRO A 623 5.73 14.47 28.34
N SER A 624 6.95 13.97 28.41
CA SER A 624 8.17 14.75 28.23
C SER A 624 9.25 13.87 27.60
N MET A 625 10.21 14.52 26.94
CA MET A 625 11.41 13.83 26.41
C MET A 625 12.18 13.01 27.47
N LYS A 626 12.00 13.30 28.77
CA LYS A 626 12.56 12.48 29.87
C LYS A 626 12.01 11.07 29.93
N MET A 627 10.84 10.83 29.31
CA MET A 627 10.17 9.53 29.23
C MET A 627 10.61 8.72 28.02
N LEU A 628 11.60 9.21 27.28
CA LEU A 628 12.18 8.56 26.12
C LEU A 628 13.65 8.25 26.40
N GLU A 629 13.98 6.98 26.50
CA GLU A 629 15.36 6.52 26.70
C GLU A 629 15.94 6.06 25.36
N LEU A 630 17.06 6.67 24.97
CA LEU A 630 17.79 6.35 23.74
C LEU A 630 19.03 5.53 24.08
N ASN A 631 19.16 4.34 23.48
CA ASN A 631 20.32 3.46 23.63
C ASN A 631 21.15 3.48 22.36
N SER A 632 22.33 4.10 22.41
CA SER A 632 23.25 4.25 21.28
C SER A 632 23.86 2.93 20.81
N ASP A 633 24.12 1.99 21.74
CA ASP A 633 24.79 0.72 21.41
C ASP A 633 23.88 -0.23 20.63
N GLY A 634 22.55 -0.17 20.91
CA GLY A 634 21.54 -0.99 20.26
C GLY A 634 20.76 -0.27 19.16
N LEU A 635 21.00 1.02 18.90
CA LEU A 635 20.16 1.89 18.07
C LEU A 635 18.67 1.67 18.38
N SER A 636 18.33 1.75 19.66
CA SER A 636 16.99 1.44 20.14
C SER A 636 16.44 2.56 21.04
N VAL A 637 15.12 2.54 21.18
CA VAL A 637 14.37 3.48 21.98
C VAL A 637 13.41 2.72 22.90
N MET A 638 13.31 3.19 24.14
CA MET A 638 12.32 2.72 25.11
C MET A 638 11.47 3.90 25.59
N VAL A 639 10.16 3.69 25.59
CA VAL A 639 9.17 4.64 26.11
C VAL A 639 8.78 4.19 27.52
N THR A 640 8.94 5.05 28.52
CA THR A 640 8.66 4.68 29.92
C THR A 640 7.23 4.97 30.35
N ASP A 641 6.46 5.77 29.60
CA ASP A 641 5.08 6.15 29.93
C ASP A 641 4.14 6.04 28.73
N ARG A 642 2.88 5.65 28.98
CA ARG A 642 1.83 5.50 27.95
C ARG A 642 1.37 6.81 27.31
N GLY A 643 1.63 7.95 27.93
CA GLY A 643 1.21 9.25 27.43
C GLY A 643 2.07 9.75 26.26
N VAL A 644 3.27 9.20 26.07
CA VAL A 644 4.20 9.61 25.02
C VAL A 644 3.61 9.29 23.64
N ASN A 645 3.55 10.31 22.78
CA ASN A 645 3.21 10.16 21.37
C ASN A 645 4.06 11.14 20.58
N LEU A 646 4.98 10.61 19.78
CA LEU A 646 5.96 11.39 19.06
C LEU A 646 5.31 12.08 17.85
N ASP A 647 5.62 13.37 17.70
CA ASP A 647 5.33 14.19 16.53
C ASP A 647 6.58 14.96 16.15
N LEU A 648 7.21 14.61 15.04
CA LEU A 648 8.45 15.22 14.55
C LEU A 648 8.19 16.41 13.60
N GLY A 649 6.95 16.92 13.48
CA GLY A 649 6.58 17.99 12.54
C GLY A 649 7.42 19.26 12.65
N GLY A 650 8.02 19.57 13.82
CA GLY A 650 8.89 20.72 14.04
C GLY A 650 10.38 20.45 13.91
N ILE A 651 10.82 19.29 13.34
CA ILE A 651 12.24 18.95 13.18
C ILE A 651 12.52 18.11 11.94
N ALA A 652 11.57 17.30 11.49
CA ALA A 652 11.80 16.33 10.43
C ALA A 652 12.12 16.98 9.07
N LYS A 653 11.56 18.16 8.77
CA LYS A 653 11.86 18.89 7.53
C LYS A 653 13.30 19.40 7.53
N GLY A 654 13.73 19.99 8.62
CA GLY A 654 15.13 20.39 8.78
C GLY A 654 16.09 19.21 8.67
N TYR A 655 15.75 18.06 9.27
CA TYR A 655 16.56 16.84 9.16
C TYR A 655 16.66 16.33 7.71
N ALA A 656 15.55 16.36 6.97
CA ALA A 656 15.56 15.99 5.56
C ALA A 656 16.41 16.96 4.70
N VAL A 657 16.39 18.25 5.01
CA VAL A 657 17.24 19.27 4.36
C VAL A 657 18.73 19.00 4.63
N ASP A 658 19.11 18.63 5.85
CA ASP A 658 20.48 18.22 6.17
C ASP A 658 20.90 16.99 5.34
N LYS A 659 20.02 16.01 5.18
CA LYS A 659 20.27 14.79 4.38
C LYS A 659 20.36 15.08 2.88
N ILE A 660 19.54 15.95 2.35
CA ILE A 660 19.69 16.43 0.96
C ILE A 660 21.09 17.04 0.76
N ALA A 661 21.54 17.87 1.70
CA ALA A 661 22.87 18.49 1.65
C ALA A 661 23.99 17.43 1.67
N GLU A 662 23.89 16.41 2.55
CA GLU A 662 24.81 15.27 2.59
C GLU A 662 24.88 14.54 1.23
N VAL A 663 23.72 14.19 0.66
CA VAL A 663 23.66 13.51 -0.65
C VAL A 663 24.26 14.36 -1.78
N LEU A 664 23.92 15.65 -1.85
CA LEU A 664 24.50 16.53 -2.88
C LEU A 664 26.02 16.64 -2.75
N HIS A 665 26.53 16.68 -1.51
CA HIS A 665 27.96 16.69 -1.25
C HIS A 665 28.65 15.38 -1.72
N GLU A 666 28.04 14.21 -1.46
CA GLU A 666 28.51 12.91 -1.97
C GLU A 666 28.57 12.87 -3.51
N TRP A 667 27.66 13.59 -4.19
CA TRP A 667 27.65 13.75 -5.64
C TRP A 667 28.63 14.85 -6.13
N GLY A 668 29.41 15.44 -5.22
CA GLY A 668 30.37 16.52 -5.56
C GLY A 668 29.67 17.81 -6.01
N ILE A 669 28.44 18.05 -5.55
CA ILE A 669 27.67 19.28 -5.79
C ILE A 669 27.80 20.17 -4.56
N ASP A 670 28.67 21.19 -4.68
CA ASP A 670 28.94 22.12 -3.59
C ASP A 670 28.14 23.42 -3.64
N LYS A 671 27.54 23.74 -4.81
CA LYS A 671 26.82 25.02 -5.01
C LYS A 671 25.35 24.76 -5.19
N ALA A 672 24.62 24.76 -4.08
CA ALA A 672 23.19 24.54 -4.07
C ALA A 672 22.50 25.35 -2.98
N LEU A 673 21.23 25.66 -3.20
CA LEU A 673 20.29 26.12 -2.20
C LEU A 673 19.18 25.10 -2.11
N ILE A 674 18.90 24.65 -0.91
CA ILE A 674 17.96 23.57 -0.59
C ILE A 674 16.84 24.17 0.26
N HIS A 675 15.58 23.92 -0.15
CA HIS A 675 14.38 24.30 0.61
C HIS A 675 13.63 23.05 1.06
N GLY A 676 13.27 22.97 2.32
CA GLY A 676 12.31 22.02 2.90
C GLY A 676 10.99 22.73 3.20
N GLY A 677 10.17 22.95 2.18
CA GLY A 677 9.05 23.87 2.24
C GLY A 677 9.49 25.30 2.48
N ALA A 678 8.59 26.12 3.03
CA ALA A 678 8.92 27.49 3.43
C ALA A 678 9.63 27.59 4.77
N SER A 679 9.79 26.47 5.51
CA SER A 679 10.23 26.50 6.90
C SER A 679 11.72 26.25 7.10
N SER A 680 12.41 25.55 6.18
CA SER A 680 13.79 25.14 6.37
C SER A 680 14.61 25.32 5.11
N VAL A 681 15.74 25.99 5.20
CA VAL A 681 16.64 26.32 4.08
C VAL A 681 18.07 25.96 4.46
N CYS A 682 18.81 25.33 3.54
CA CYS A 682 20.24 25.12 3.65
C CYS A 682 20.92 25.69 2.40
N ALA A 683 21.84 26.61 2.62
CA ALA A 683 22.71 27.18 1.59
C ALA A 683 24.09 26.51 1.67
N LEU A 684 24.51 25.83 0.61
CA LEU A 684 25.88 25.35 0.43
C LEU A 684 26.77 26.53 0.00
N LYS A 685 27.93 26.25 -0.63
CA LYS A 685 28.80 27.30 -1.14
C LYS A 685 28.03 28.26 -2.05
N LYS A 686 28.42 29.53 -2.00
CA LYS A 686 27.81 30.59 -2.84
C LYS A 686 27.87 30.31 -4.33
N PRO A 687 26.92 30.81 -5.10
CA PRO A 687 26.97 30.74 -6.55
C PRO A 687 28.11 31.63 -7.12
N LEU A 688 28.63 31.24 -8.28
CA LEU A 688 29.64 32.01 -8.97
C LEU A 688 29.13 33.42 -9.27
N GLY A 689 29.97 34.41 -8.95
CA GLY A 689 29.65 35.82 -9.21
C GLY A 689 28.64 36.46 -8.24
N LYS A 690 28.33 35.80 -7.15
CA LYS A 690 27.45 36.30 -6.10
C LYS A 690 28.14 36.25 -4.71
N ASN A 691 27.68 37.03 -3.77
CA ASN A 691 28.20 37.05 -2.39
C ASN A 691 27.60 35.93 -1.52
N GLY A 692 26.42 35.43 -1.92
CA GLY A 692 25.68 34.36 -1.27
C GLY A 692 24.42 33.98 -2.03
N TRP A 693 23.65 33.06 -1.51
CA TRP A 693 22.32 32.72 -2.01
C TRP A 693 21.31 33.74 -1.45
N PRO A 694 20.61 34.50 -2.33
CA PRO A 694 19.69 35.54 -1.87
C PRO A 694 18.42 34.94 -1.26
N VAL A 695 18.13 35.32 -0.02
CA VAL A 695 16.90 34.97 0.69
C VAL A 695 16.24 36.23 1.21
N THR A 696 14.95 36.44 0.92
CA THR A 696 14.19 37.61 1.37
C THR A 696 13.20 37.17 2.46
N LEU A 697 13.26 37.82 3.62
CA LEU A 697 12.34 37.64 4.71
C LEU A 697 11.22 38.67 4.59
N THR A 698 9.99 38.23 4.59
CA THR A 698 8.81 39.09 4.58
C THR A 698 7.98 38.88 5.86
N ASN A 699 7.30 39.93 6.29
CA ASN A 699 6.30 39.86 7.33
C ASN A 699 5.12 39.05 6.80
N PRO A 700 4.76 37.93 7.43
CA PRO A 700 3.67 37.08 6.96
C PRO A 700 2.33 37.82 6.90
N THR A 701 2.06 38.80 7.75
CA THR A 701 0.75 39.50 7.81
C THR A 701 0.53 40.54 6.71
N ASN A 702 1.60 41.26 6.30
CA ASN A 702 1.48 42.42 5.41
C ASN A 702 2.47 42.41 4.24
N GLN A 703 3.23 41.32 4.06
CA GLN A 703 4.22 41.12 3.00
C GLN A 703 5.36 42.17 2.98
N GLN A 704 5.52 42.96 4.04
CA GLN A 704 6.63 43.90 4.16
C GLN A 704 7.96 43.16 4.31
N ILE A 705 8.98 43.60 3.56
CA ILE A 705 10.34 43.02 3.66
C ILE A 705 10.93 43.41 5.01
N LEU A 706 11.27 42.39 5.80
CA LEU A 706 11.92 42.54 7.11
C LEU A 706 13.44 42.51 7.02
N ALA A 707 13.99 41.68 6.10
CA ALA A 707 15.43 41.55 5.85
C ALA A 707 15.68 40.94 4.47
N ARG A 708 16.87 41.23 3.92
CA ARG A 708 17.42 40.54 2.76
C ARG A 708 18.75 39.94 3.18
N LEU A 709 18.90 38.63 3.00
CA LEU A 709 20.06 37.88 3.41
C LEU A 709 20.76 37.27 2.21
N GLU A 710 22.08 37.16 2.28
CA GLU A 710 22.89 36.38 1.36
C GLU A 710 23.53 35.23 2.15
N LEU A 711 23.02 33.99 1.95
CA LEU A 711 23.43 32.82 2.71
C LEU A 711 24.59 32.10 2.01
N GLU A 712 25.60 31.70 2.77
CA GLU A 712 26.71 30.87 2.30
C GLU A 712 27.16 29.95 3.44
N GLU A 713 27.10 28.62 3.21
CA GLU A 713 27.45 27.60 4.21
C GLU A 713 26.71 27.83 5.55
N GLU A 714 25.40 28.02 5.42
CA GLU A 714 24.51 28.33 6.54
C GLU A 714 23.15 27.69 6.35
N VAL A 715 22.46 27.44 7.48
CA VAL A 715 21.09 27.00 7.53
C VAL A 715 20.18 28.08 8.11
N PHE A 716 18.97 28.12 7.62
CA PHE A 716 17.96 29.10 7.98
C PHE A 716 16.62 28.42 8.14
N SER A 717 15.93 28.65 9.26
CA SER A 717 14.60 28.06 9.48
C SER A 717 13.62 29.09 10.01
N CYS A 718 12.32 28.81 9.81
CA CYS A 718 11.22 29.66 10.21
C CYS A 718 10.08 28.84 10.80
N SER A 719 9.42 29.35 11.82
CA SER A 719 8.13 28.86 12.33
C SER A 719 7.17 30.03 12.50
N GLY A 720 5.88 29.84 12.13
CA GLY A 720 4.85 30.85 12.25
C GLY A 720 3.49 30.26 12.56
N ILE A 721 2.53 31.10 12.96
CA ILE A 721 1.17 30.66 13.33
C ILE A 721 0.15 30.76 12.20
N GLU A 722 0.53 31.18 11.00
CA GLU A 722 -0.40 31.40 9.88
C GLU A 722 -0.96 30.11 9.31
N ALA A 723 -0.20 29.02 9.32
CA ALA A 723 -0.69 27.69 8.99
C ALA A 723 -1.69 27.13 10.04
N GLY A 724 -2.12 27.94 11.01
CA GLY A 724 -3.07 27.60 12.05
C GLY A 724 -2.45 27.60 13.47
N ARG A 725 -3.28 27.39 14.47
CA ARG A 725 -2.90 27.34 15.89
C ARG A 725 -2.27 26.00 16.27
N HIS A 726 -1.23 25.58 15.55
CA HIS A 726 -0.60 24.26 15.70
C HIS A 726 0.61 24.24 16.63
N ILE A 727 1.18 25.43 16.97
CA ILE A 727 2.29 25.53 17.90
C ILE A 727 1.73 25.60 19.32
N ILE A 728 1.93 24.55 20.09
CA ILE A 728 1.41 24.38 21.44
C ILE A 728 2.52 24.62 22.44
N ASN A 729 2.27 25.50 23.42
CA ASN A 729 3.19 25.68 24.52
C ASN A 729 3.15 24.47 25.45
N PRO A 730 4.27 23.72 25.61
CA PRO A 730 4.31 22.52 26.46
C PRO A 730 3.94 22.79 27.91
N LEU A 731 4.19 23.99 28.43
CA LEU A 731 3.95 24.33 29.84
C LEU A 731 2.49 24.63 30.13
N THR A 732 1.82 25.33 29.22
CA THR A 732 0.42 25.73 29.39
C THR A 732 -0.59 24.81 28.68
N GLY A 733 -0.14 24.02 27.74
CA GLY A 733 -0.98 23.20 26.87
C GLY A 733 -1.84 24.01 25.88
N GLN A 734 -1.60 25.31 25.79
CA GLN A 734 -2.39 26.25 24.95
C GLN A 734 -1.64 26.59 23.67
N PRO A 735 -2.35 26.87 22.56
CA PRO A 735 -1.74 27.42 21.37
C PRO A 735 -1.11 28.79 21.62
N VAL A 736 0.02 29.05 20.98
CA VAL A 736 0.66 30.36 20.98
C VAL A 736 -0.17 31.38 20.20
N THR A 737 -0.37 32.58 20.75
CA THR A 737 -1.22 33.63 20.13
C THR A 737 -0.54 34.99 20.07
N ASP A 738 0.50 35.21 20.85
CA ASP A 738 1.19 36.51 21.02
C ASP A 738 2.40 36.68 20.08
N ARG A 739 2.79 35.61 19.38
CA ARG A 739 3.93 35.58 18.45
C ARG A 739 3.47 35.17 17.09
N LYS A 740 3.93 35.87 16.07
CA LYS A 740 3.53 35.63 14.68
C LYS A 740 4.52 34.75 13.93
N ALA A 741 5.82 35.01 14.07
CA ALA A 741 6.86 34.20 13.42
C ALA A 741 8.19 34.31 14.17
N CYS A 742 8.99 33.25 14.05
CA CYS A 742 10.35 33.18 14.56
C CYS A 742 11.27 32.64 13.44
N TRP A 743 12.38 33.33 13.19
CA TRP A 743 13.41 32.94 12.24
C TRP A 743 14.73 32.70 12.99
N ILE A 744 15.42 31.63 12.59
CA ILE A 744 16.73 31.28 13.14
C ILE A 744 17.72 30.98 12.03
N ARG A 745 18.95 31.48 12.22
CA ARG A 745 20.11 31.27 11.37
C ARG A 745 21.19 30.57 12.14
N LEU A 746 21.74 29.47 11.62
CA LEU A 746 22.86 28.70 12.16
C LEU A 746 23.89 28.43 11.06
N LYS A 747 25.10 28.04 11.45
CA LYS A 747 26.14 27.61 10.51
C LYS A 747 25.84 26.23 9.91
N GLU A 748 25.26 25.35 10.69
CA GLU A 748 24.99 23.97 10.31
C GLU A 748 23.80 23.43 11.12
N ASN A 749 23.26 22.26 10.75
CA ASN A 749 22.18 21.54 11.44
C ASN A 749 20.80 22.22 11.27
N ALA A 750 20.22 22.05 10.10
CA ALA A 750 18.88 22.55 9.77
C ALA A 750 17.81 21.90 10.65
N ALA A 751 18.01 20.65 11.08
CA ALA A 751 17.11 19.99 12.03
C ALA A 751 17.03 20.74 13.37
N LEU A 752 18.19 21.15 13.91
CA LEU A 752 18.25 21.93 15.14
C LEU A 752 17.63 23.32 14.93
N ALA A 753 17.92 23.98 13.81
CA ALA A 753 17.35 25.29 13.48
C ALA A 753 15.81 25.22 13.41
N ASP A 754 15.22 24.20 12.78
CA ASP A 754 13.77 23.98 12.70
C ASP A 754 13.14 23.81 14.09
N ALA A 755 13.74 22.95 14.94
CA ALA A 755 13.32 22.76 16.32
C ALA A 755 13.40 24.05 17.17
N LEU A 756 14.47 24.81 17.03
CA LEU A 756 14.68 26.04 17.77
C LEU A 756 13.71 27.17 17.34
N THR A 757 13.29 27.25 16.07
CA THR A 757 12.27 28.22 15.66
C THR A 757 10.94 27.94 16.35
N THR A 758 10.55 26.67 16.45
CA THR A 758 9.35 26.26 17.20
C THR A 758 9.48 26.64 18.68
N ALA A 759 10.64 26.39 19.30
CA ALA A 759 10.90 26.81 20.66
C ALA A 759 10.89 28.34 20.84
N GLY A 760 11.43 29.08 19.87
CA GLY A 760 11.44 30.54 19.85
C GLY A 760 10.04 31.15 19.88
N MET A 761 9.06 30.46 19.34
CA MET A 761 7.64 30.83 19.44
C MET A 761 7.05 30.65 20.85
N ILE A 762 7.73 29.95 21.75
CA ILE A 762 7.20 29.50 23.05
C ILE A 762 7.98 30.10 24.23
N MET A 763 9.29 30.17 24.12
CA MET A 763 10.21 30.52 25.22
C MET A 763 9.98 31.93 25.77
N PRO A 764 10.15 32.18 27.07
CA PRO A 764 10.21 33.53 27.61
C PRO A 764 11.31 34.38 26.94
N LEU A 765 11.06 35.69 26.74
CA LEU A 765 12.00 36.59 26.05
C LEU A 765 13.38 36.64 26.71
N GLU A 766 13.43 36.61 28.01
CA GLU A 766 14.69 36.56 28.77
C GLU A 766 15.56 35.33 28.40
N LYS A 767 14.93 34.19 28.22
CA LYS A 767 15.62 32.96 27.81
C LYS A 767 16.03 33.01 26.33
N ILE A 768 15.25 33.65 25.45
CA ILE A 768 15.59 33.85 24.04
C ILE A 768 16.87 34.66 23.90
N HIS A 769 17.05 35.72 24.70
CA HIS A 769 18.27 36.53 24.69
C HIS A 769 19.52 35.72 25.05
N ASN A 770 19.40 34.68 25.87
CA ASN A 770 20.48 33.83 26.29
C ASN A 770 20.80 32.67 25.34
N LEU A 771 19.97 32.41 24.33
CA LEU A 771 20.19 31.31 23.40
C LEU A 771 21.49 31.43 22.58
N PRO A 772 21.89 32.59 22.02
CA PRO A 772 23.16 32.72 21.32
C PRO A 772 24.41 32.47 22.18
N VAL A 773 24.29 32.64 23.53
CA VAL A 773 25.38 32.27 24.45
C VAL A 773 25.53 30.75 24.55
N ARG A 774 24.40 30.02 24.48
CA ARG A 774 24.38 28.55 24.48
C ARG A 774 24.73 27.97 23.13
N ILE A 775 24.47 28.70 22.04
CA ILE A 775 24.65 28.27 20.64
C ILE A 775 25.44 29.34 19.90
N PRO A 776 26.80 29.28 19.95
CA PRO A 776 27.66 30.26 19.29
C PRO A 776 27.38 30.37 17.78
N GLY A 777 27.26 31.58 17.25
CA GLY A 777 26.98 31.86 15.84
C GLY A 777 25.51 31.83 15.46
N MET A 778 24.61 31.63 16.42
CA MET A 778 23.19 31.71 16.22
C MET A 778 22.70 33.15 16.10
N SER A 779 21.77 33.40 15.13
CA SER A 779 20.99 34.65 15.09
C SER A 779 19.50 34.31 15.09
N LEU A 780 18.71 35.04 15.86
CA LEU A 780 17.25 34.85 15.99
C LEU A 780 16.52 36.18 15.73
N MET A 781 15.43 36.11 14.98
CA MET A 781 14.47 37.22 14.83
C MET A 781 13.08 36.69 15.21
N LEU A 782 12.35 37.47 16.03
CA LEU A 782 11.02 37.14 16.50
C LEU A 782 10.05 38.29 16.18
N LEU A 783 8.95 38.00 15.54
CA LEU A 783 7.86 38.94 15.29
C LEU A 783 6.73 38.70 16.29
N MET A 784 6.39 39.70 17.06
CA MET A 784 5.41 39.64 18.14
C MET A 784 4.33 40.73 18.00
N THR A 785 3.18 40.51 18.66
CA THR A 785 2.12 41.50 18.78
C THR A 785 2.22 42.13 20.20
N SER A 786 2.35 43.43 20.28
CA SER A 786 2.35 44.14 21.57
C SER A 786 0.97 44.16 22.23
N GLY A 787 0.87 43.79 23.51
CA GLY A 787 -0.38 43.39 24.17
C GLY A 787 -1.57 44.37 24.21
N ASN A 788 -1.38 45.69 24.05
CA ASN A 788 -2.52 46.66 24.14
C ASN A 788 -2.79 47.45 22.86
N THR A 789 -1.92 47.48 21.87
CA THR A 789 -1.99 48.38 20.72
C THR A 789 -2.12 47.67 19.37
N GLN A 790 -2.10 46.30 19.33
CA GLN A 790 -1.99 45.50 18.12
C GLN A 790 -0.82 45.89 17.19
N THR A 791 0.16 46.66 17.71
CA THR A 791 1.37 47.00 16.95
C THR A 791 2.33 45.80 16.93
N GLU A 792 2.95 45.60 15.79
CA GLU A 792 3.94 44.53 15.58
C GLU A 792 5.31 45.03 16.04
N GLU A 793 5.97 44.22 16.84
CA GLU A 793 7.34 44.45 17.30
C GLU A 793 8.26 43.36 16.85
N THR A 794 9.49 43.69 16.41
CA THR A 794 10.49 42.73 15.97
C THR A 794 11.64 42.76 16.96
N LEU A 795 11.88 41.59 17.61
CA LEU A 795 13.06 41.35 18.41
C LEU A 795 14.16 40.70 17.56
N LYS A 796 15.34 41.30 17.51
CA LYS A 796 16.53 40.74 16.85
C LYS A 796 17.62 40.43 17.87
N VAL A 797 18.14 39.19 17.83
CA VAL A 797 19.26 38.72 18.68
C VAL A 797 20.31 38.10 17.78
N GLY A 798 21.58 38.45 17.95
CA GLY A 798 22.67 38.03 17.05
C GLY A 798 22.87 38.99 15.86
N ASP A 799 23.61 38.53 14.83
CA ASP A 799 23.98 39.34 13.66
C ASP A 799 22.89 39.24 12.58
N TRP A 800 22.16 40.34 12.38
CA TRP A 800 21.14 40.55 11.35
C TRP A 800 21.53 41.69 10.41
N SER A 801 22.82 42.03 10.34
CA SER A 801 23.27 43.07 9.43
C SER A 801 23.07 42.60 7.96
N ASP A 802 22.40 43.43 7.17
CA ASP A 802 22.40 43.30 5.71
C ASP A 802 23.86 43.41 5.25
N LYS A 803 24.49 42.32 4.82
CA LYS A 803 25.79 42.39 4.12
C LYS A 803 25.52 43.18 2.83
N LYS A 804 25.94 44.48 2.85
CA LYS A 804 25.84 45.39 1.68
C LYS A 804 26.65 44.89 0.53
#